data_4b6dd5c7c32193d3bc9cc3f0ca0bf3fb
#
_entry.id   4b6dd5c7c32193d3bc9cc3f0ca0bf3fb
#
_cell.length_a   1.000
_cell.length_b   1.000
_cell.length_c   1.000
_cell.angle_alpha   90.00
_cell.angle_beta   90.00
_cell.angle_gamma   90.00
#
_symmetry.space_group_name_H-M   'P 1'
#
loop_
_entity.id
_entity.type
_entity.pdbx_description
1 polymer ?
#
loop_
_entity_poly.entity_id
_entity_poly.type
_entity_poly.pdbx_seq_one_letter_code
_entity_poly.pdbx_strand_id
1 'polypeptide(L)'
;MQIRKKTATLLVLCMILLCSCEQKVDLALKFAGDNRQELEKVLDHFKNDPDPLKYKAAKFLIENMPYHHALYGDIADQYAEAYATMAKHALEFRDSVINAETQQLTGQSILKVSDIRKMKADFLIKAIDEACDVWEKSNWRNDYDESTFFNYVLPYRLSDEPVSDWRQAIKTIFPYLDADVVYSDQGIPFPAFSEQISNARVIDSPNSLKGKAVQIFGKNSSVTYIFPSDMDVQKIVRLRSSALAVDTKAMVELNGQAVGTVDLRQVNSEYSFKTSLPGIVLNLQKGENRVTIRFANKPFTLDYIEVAAFEPYHDENAVDYSDSYCQIQNVGTSHYVSFDTVRSTIGQPIELHEHSPKDMTLNMRFDYQGYPCWRIVPMDPADLYLEDYRVSLDTMAIVSKQIYIWANNPDRCYEKDVTAYQSRYINHQKWVIMPVGDGMCKIMNKQTGLFWESRVDNNTGKEILVQNFYSGKATQKWKIIKKGKNPYAQSFFRIGNAQSEAVKVTDVMDLFDPAKSRGSVTPSLASLCRYRTGPCKDEASYVAALSRYMGIPVAIDFTPHWGNRTNNHTWNALVLPNGKATPFYMGYVPGDTTQFTHSPVYLKPKVYRYRFEVNQKIVDDLKGEKNIPELFRLPTFTDVTDEYLNTTDVVRNLPDEFRDSKIAYICVNDKEQWIPVHYGKVSHGKVTFTSMGRNILYSVGIWQDNSFIPVGNPFILKPDGSTKEIKCDNNKRQTMTLLRKYPFFAQFDSFRYRMNMGEFQGSNAKDFSQSTVLYQHQGYTDAYWYELEPEKVGNKYRYLRYIGSNDSYCNINEIEFFDSKGQKLTGKVLGTQGMPGHTKETVFDGDILTGFNGISPDGHWVGLELAQPSDVAKIRFIPRNDGNCIEVGDMYQLLMYDRGKWIELAELQAQSNKIVLEDMPSDGLYLLKDLTKGIEERIFTYENGEQVWW
;
A
#
# COMPACT_ATOMS: atom_id res chain seq x y z
N MET A 1 -4.47 -21.24 58.66
CA MET A 1 -3.80 -19.91 58.81
C MET A 1 -3.15 -19.37 57.54
N GLN A 2 -2.73 -20.19 56.59
CA GLN A 2 -2.13 -19.75 55.33
C GLN A 2 -3.15 -19.20 54.29
N ILE A 3 -4.39 -19.65 54.28
CA ILE A 3 -5.43 -19.20 53.33
C ILE A 3 -5.88 -17.75 53.63
N ARG A 4 -6.00 -17.38 54.91
CA ARG A 4 -6.35 -15.99 55.30
C ARG A 4 -5.25 -14.95 55.03
N LYS A 5 -3.96 -15.36 54.96
CA LYS A 5 -2.88 -14.43 54.58
C LYS A 5 -2.88 -14.14 53.07
N LYS A 6 -3.18 -15.12 52.23
CA LYS A 6 -3.26 -14.90 50.74
C LYS A 6 -4.42 -14.01 50.35
N THR A 7 -5.60 -14.15 51.01
CA THR A 7 -6.77 -13.31 50.74
C THR A 7 -6.56 -11.87 51.22
N ALA A 8 -5.90 -11.66 52.34
CA ALA A 8 -5.56 -10.31 52.83
C ALA A 8 -4.50 -9.62 51.94
N THR A 9 -3.52 -10.36 51.42
CA THR A 9 -2.49 -9.81 50.52
C THR A 9 -3.12 -9.44 49.15
N LEU A 10 -4.06 -10.24 48.65
CA LEU A 10 -4.79 -9.94 47.40
C LEU A 10 -5.71 -8.71 47.59
N LEU A 11 -6.40 -8.59 48.72
CA LEU A 11 -7.22 -7.41 49.04
C LEU A 11 -6.38 -6.13 49.21
N VAL A 12 -5.20 -6.21 49.81
CA VAL A 12 -4.28 -5.06 49.94
C VAL A 12 -3.68 -4.70 48.58
N LEU A 13 -3.35 -5.66 47.72
CA LEU A 13 -2.90 -5.41 46.36
C LEU A 13 -4.00 -4.76 45.53
N CYS A 14 -5.24 -5.22 45.63
CA CYS A 14 -6.40 -4.60 44.98
C CYS A 14 -6.68 -3.17 45.48
N MET A 15 -6.55 -2.92 46.81
CA MET A 15 -6.68 -1.57 47.36
C MET A 15 -5.56 -0.62 46.91
N ILE A 16 -4.31 -1.09 46.83
CA ILE A 16 -3.18 -0.29 46.33
C ILE A 16 -3.35 0.06 44.87
N LEU A 17 -3.84 -0.87 44.01
CA LEU A 17 -4.14 -0.65 42.63
C LEU A 17 -5.33 0.33 42.44
N LEU A 18 -6.38 0.23 43.23
CA LEU A 18 -7.51 1.16 43.21
C LEU A 18 -7.12 2.57 43.68
N CYS A 19 -6.31 2.70 44.72
CA CYS A 19 -5.78 4.00 45.17
C CYS A 19 -4.86 4.66 44.12
N SER A 20 -4.09 3.88 43.35
CA SER A 20 -3.22 4.46 42.32
C SER A 20 -4.00 4.98 41.13
N CYS A 21 -5.11 4.32 40.77
CA CYS A 21 -5.98 4.74 39.66
C CYS A 21 -6.77 6.00 40.00
N GLU A 22 -7.28 6.15 41.21
CA GLU A 22 -7.94 7.38 41.68
C GLU A 22 -6.97 8.56 41.70
N GLN A 23 -5.70 8.36 42.08
CA GLN A 23 -4.69 9.41 42.02
C GLN A 23 -4.43 9.93 40.57
N LYS A 24 -4.42 9.05 39.57
CA LYS A 24 -4.19 9.44 38.17
C LYS A 24 -5.34 10.27 37.62
N VAL A 25 -6.59 9.86 37.85
CA VAL A 25 -7.77 10.65 37.45
C VAL A 25 -7.77 12.02 38.13
N ASP A 26 -7.49 12.12 39.43
CA ASP A 26 -7.42 13.39 40.17
C ASP A 26 -6.34 14.32 39.60
N LEU A 27 -5.19 13.78 39.24
CA LEU A 27 -4.13 14.55 38.57
C LEU A 27 -4.57 15.07 37.20
N ALA A 28 -5.23 14.22 36.39
CA ALA A 28 -5.78 14.62 35.11
C ALA A 28 -6.83 15.71 35.25
N LEU A 29 -7.76 15.59 36.21
CA LEU A 29 -8.77 16.62 36.51
C LEU A 29 -8.16 17.95 36.97
N LYS A 30 -7.04 17.92 37.71
CA LYS A 30 -6.28 19.14 38.04
C LYS A 30 -5.67 19.78 36.79
N PHE A 31 -5.16 18.98 35.86
CA PHE A 31 -4.57 19.46 34.62
C PHE A 31 -5.62 20.03 33.64
N ALA A 32 -6.87 19.59 33.73
CA ALA A 32 -7.99 20.11 32.93
C ALA A 32 -8.28 21.60 33.16
N GLY A 33 -7.94 22.15 34.32
CA GLY A 33 -8.20 23.54 34.66
C GLY A 33 -9.69 23.88 34.63
N ASP A 34 -10.09 24.88 33.88
CA ASP A 34 -11.50 25.34 33.76
C ASP A 34 -12.42 24.29 33.14
N ASN A 35 -11.86 23.31 32.41
CA ASN A 35 -12.65 22.24 31.80
C ASN A 35 -12.94 21.06 32.74
N ARG A 36 -12.49 21.12 33.99
CA ARG A 36 -12.64 20.07 34.97
C ARG A 36 -14.09 19.63 35.17
N GLN A 37 -15.03 20.59 35.21
CA GLN A 37 -16.45 20.30 35.42
C GLN A 37 -17.07 19.42 34.30
N GLU A 38 -16.63 19.58 33.07
CA GLU A 38 -17.08 18.75 31.96
C GLU A 38 -16.67 17.28 32.14
N LEU A 39 -15.45 17.04 32.63
CA LEU A 39 -14.94 15.69 32.86
C LEU A 39 -15.57 15.03 34.10
N GLU A 40 -15.83 15.80 35.14
CA GLU A 40 -16.54 15.34 36.33
C GLU A 40 -17.97 14.89 36.01
N LYS A 41 -18.68 15.64 35.12
CA LYS A 41 -20.00 15.20 34.59
C LYS A 41 -19.96 13.82 33.94
N VAL A 42 -18.89 13.50 33.19
CA VAL A 42 -18.73 12.16 32.55
C VAL A 42 -18.56 11.07 33.59
N LEU A 43 -17.73 11.31 34.60
CA LEU A 43 -17.52 10.34 35.69
C LEU A 43 -18.80 10.12 36.50
N ASP A 44 -19.54 11.19 36.81
CA ASP A 44 -20.80 11.11 37.57
C ASP A 44 -21.88 10.40 36.78
N HIS A 45 -21.90 10.59 35.44
CA HIS A 45 -22.87 9.95 34.54
C HIS A 45 -22.71 8.41 34.58
N PHE A 46 -21.49 7.90 34.47
CA PHE A 46 -21.24 6.45 34.44
C PHE A 46 -21.00 5.79 35.81
N LYS A 47 -20.93 6.55 36.89
CA LYS A 47 -20.61 6.04 38.22
C LYS A 47 -21.53 4.92 38.71
N ASN A 48 -22.80 4.98 38.32
CA ASN A 48 -23.84 4.02 38.70
C ASN A 48 -24.43 3.32 37.46
N ASP A 49 -23.75 3.33 36.35
CA ASP A 49 -24.20 2.64 35.14
C ASP A 49 -24.24 1.12 35.40
N PRO A 50 -25.26 0.41 34.91
CA PRO A 50 -25.34 -1.05 35.02
C PRO A 50 -24.15 -1.79 34.41
N ASP A 51 -23.53 -1.23 33.36
CA ASP A 51 -22.33 -1.76 32.77
C ASP A 51 -21.08 -1.11 33.41
N PRO A 52 -20.35 -1.84 34.27
CA PRO A 52 -19.17 -1.33 34.94
C PRO A 52 -18.02 -0.99 33.97
N LEU A 53 -18.06 -1.51 32.73
CA LEU A 53 -17.06 -1.23 31.70
C LEU A 53 -17.08 0.25 31.32
N LYS A 54 -18.26 0.88 31.24
CA LYS A 54 -18.43 2.29 30.86
C LYS A 54 -17.73 3.24 31.87
N TYR A 55 -17.86 2.97 33.16
CA TYR A 55 -17.16 3.76 34.17
C TYR A 55 -15.63 3.58 34.13
N LYS A 56 -15.17 2.34 33.89
CA LYS A 56 -13.74 2.07 33.66
C LYS A 56 -13.23 2.79 32.40
N ALA A 57 -14.04 2.78 31.32
CA ALA A 57 -13.73 3.49 30.09
C ALA A 57 -13.60 5.00 30.29
N ALA A 58 -14.53 5.61 31.05
CA ALA A 58 -14.47 7.04 31.38
C ALA A 58 -13.19 7.38 32.16
N LYS A 59 -12.85 6.60 33.19
CA LYS A 59 -11.59 6.78 33.95
C LYS A 59 -10.36 6.63 33.03
N PHE A 60 -10.31 5.57 32.24
CA PHE A 60 -9.19 5.31 31.35
C PHE A 60 -8.95 6.46 30.36
N LEU A 61 -10.01 6.96 29.71
CA LEU A 61 -9.89 8.07 28.77
C LEU A 61 -9.44 9.35 29.47
N ILE A 62 -10.01 9.69 30.63
CA ILE A 62 -9.68 10.92 31.35
C ILE A 62 -8.25 10.91 31.90
N GLU A 63 -7.79 9.79 32.48
CA GLU A 63 -6.43 9.70 33.04
C GLU A 63 -5.32 9.80 31.98
N ASN A 64 -5.57 9.36 30.76
CA ASN A 64 -4.61 9.38 29.66
C ASN A 64 -4.73 10.64 28.79
N MET A 65 -5.86 11.35 28.83
CA MET A 65 -6.18 12.52 27.99
C MET A 65 -5.17 13.69 28.09
N PRO A 66 -4.47 13.98 29.22
CA PRO A 66 -3.49 15.06 29.29
C PRO A 66 -2.39 15.01 28.24
N TYR A 67 -2.04 13.83 27.76
CA TYR A 67 -0.98 13.61 26.78
C TYR A 67 -1.47 13.64 25.33
N HIS A 68 -2.78 13.64 25.12
CA HIS A 68 -3.37 13.77 23.80
C HIS A 68 -3.63 15.23 23.46
N HIS A 69 -3.22 15.64 22.26
CA HIS A 69 -3.40 16.98 21.78
C HIS A 69 -3.39 17.04 20.25
N ALA A 70 -3.94 18.10 19.70
CA ALA A 70 -3.93 18.37 18.27
C ALA A 70 -3.66 19.84 17.99
N LEU A 71 -3.44 20.16 16.72
CA LEU A 71 -3.29 21.53 16.25
C LEU A 71 -4.66 22.12 15.95
N TYR A 72 -4.90 23.32 16.47
CA TYR A 72 -6.11 24.13 16.26
C TYR A 72 -5.73 25.57 15.90
N GLY A 73 -6.66 26.31 15.34
CA GLY A 73 -6.48 27.71 14.95
C GLY A 73 -6.83 27.93 13.48
N ASP A 74 -6.76 29.17 13.04
CA ASP A 74 -7.14 29.59 11.69
C ASP A 74 -6.31 28.91 10.59
N ILE A 75 -5.03 28.62 10.84
CA ILE A 75 -4.20 27.81 9.93
C ILE A 75 -4.75 26.40 9.81
N ALA A 76 -5.12 25.75 10.91
CA ALA A 76 -5.69 24.40 10.89
C ALA A 76 -7.03 24.35 10.15
N ASP A 77 -7.87 25.38 10.31
CA ASP A 77 -9.14 25.51 9.61
C ASP A 77 -8.93 25.72 8.09
N GLN A 78 -7.97 26.55 7.69
CA GLN A 78 -7.59 26.74 6.29
C GLN A 78 -7.02 25.45 5.66
N TYR A 79 -6.26 24.64 6.40
CA TYR A 79 -5.85 23.31 5.93
C TYR A 79 -7.04 22.39 5.67
N ALA A 80 -8.08 22.43 6.52
CA ALA A 80 -9.28 21.65 6.31
C ALA A 80 -10.02 22.06 5.02
N GLU A 81 -10.06 23.36 4.71
CA GLU A 81 -10.59 23.90 3.45
C GLU A 81 -9.75 23.50 2.25
N ALA A 82 -8.42 23.53 2.36
CA ALA A 82 -7.50 23.07 1.31
C ALA A 82 -7.71 21.58 1.00
N TYR A 83 -7.90 20.73 2.01
CA TYR A 83 -8.26 19.33 1.81
C TYR A 83 -9.61 19.15 1.13
N ALA A 84 -10.60 19.96 1.49
CA ALA A 84 -11.91 19.94 0.83
C ALA A 84 -11.81 20.36 -0.64
N THR A 85 -10.94 21.31 -0.97
CA THR A 85 -10.66 21.72 -2.34
C THR A 85 -9.93 20.62 -3.11
N MET A 86 -8.87 20.06 -2.55
CA MET A 86 -8.12 18.96 -3.14
C MET A 86 -9.03 17.78 -3.51
N ALA A 87 -9.95 17.42 -2.62
CA ALA A 87 -10.84 16.27 -2.83
C ALA A 87 -11.80 16.43 -4.02
N LYS A 88 -12.02 17.66 -4.50
CA LYS A 88 -12.84 17.96 -5.70
C LYS A 88 -12.10 17.72 -7.01
N HIS A 89 -10.79 17.54 -6.97
CA HIS A 89 -9.94 17.35 -8.15
C HIS A 89 -9.67 15.86 -8.41
N ALA A 90 -9.33 15.55 -9.67
CA ALA A 90 -8.87 14.22 -10.05
C ALA A 90 -7.59 13.84 -9.29
N LEU A 91 -7.40 12.53 -9.04
CA LEU A 91 -6.29 12.00 -8.24
C LEU A 91 -4.92 12.50 -8.69
N GLU A 92 -4.69 12.57 -10.00
CA GLU A 92 -3.43 13.00 -10.61
C GLU A 92 -3.05 14.46 -10.28
N PHE A 93 -4.04 15.30 -9.94
CA PHE A 93 -3.81 16.72 -9.61
C PHE A 93 -3.82 16.99 -8.10
N ARG A 94 -4.20 16.03 -7.25
CA ARG A 94 -4.40 16.26 -5.82
C ARG A 94 -3.15 16.75 -5.11
N ASP A 95 -1.99 16.16 -5.42
CA ASP A 95 -0.72 16.59 -4.82
C ASP A 95 -0.35 18.03 -5.22
N SER A 96 -0.56 18.40 -6.48
CA SER A 96 -0.31 19.77 -6.93
C SER A 96 -1.31 20.76 -6.35
N VAL A 97 -2.58 20.39 -6.23
CA VAL A 97 -3.63 21.25 -5.65
C VAL A 97 -3.36 21.49 -4.17
N ILE A 98 -3.11 20.44 -3.36
CA ILE A 98 -2.85 20.64 -1.94
C ILE A 98 -1.60 21.48 -1.69
N ASN A 99 -0.55 21.29 -2.49
CA ASN A 99 0.67 22.10 -2.40
C ASN A 99 0.40 23.58 -2.75
N ALA A 100 -0.38 23.83 -3.81
CA ALA A 100 -0.73 25.20 -4.20
C ALA A 100 -1.62 25.88 -3.16
N GLU A 101 -2.65 25.19 -2.65
CA GLU A 101 -3.55 25.72 -1.61
C GLU A 101 -2.79 26.00 -0.32
N THR A 102 -1.90 25.11 0.10
CA THR A 102 -1.14 25.27 1.35
C THR A 102 -0.07 26.37 1.27
N GLN A 103 0.43 26.71 0.07
CA GLN A 103 1.32 27.87 -0.12
C GLN A 103 0.62 29.21 0.05
N GLN A 104 -0.70 29.25 -0.07
CA GLN A 104 -1.51 30.48 0.03
C GLN A 104 -2.08 30.71 1.43
N LEU A 105 -1.74 29.88 2.41
CA LEU A 105 -2.26 30.01 3.77
C LEU A 105 -1.80 31.31 4.41
N THR A 106 -2.76 32.09 4.86
CA THR A 106 -2.55 33.42 5.49
C THR A 106 -2.87 33.43 6.97
N GLY A 107 -3.18 32.26 7.54
CA GLY A 107 -3.49 32.14 8.96
C GLY A 107 -2.34 32.60 9.85
N GLN A 108 -2.68 33.18 11.01
CA GLN A 108 -1.71 33.73 11.96
C GLN A 108 -1.58 32.88 13.23
N SER A 109 -2.48 31.90 13.43
CA SER A 109 -2.47 31.09 14.63
C SER A 109 -2.49 29.61 14.33
N ILE A 110 -1.60 28.90 14.99
CA ILE A 110 -1.65 27.46 15.12
C ILE A 110 -1.29 27.12 16.57
N LEU A 111 -2.22 26.50 17.27
CA LEU A 111 -2.09 26.22 18.70
C LEU A 111 -2.16 24.72 18.94
N LYS A 112 -1.16 24.19 19.64
CA LYS A 112 -1.18 22.83 20.14
C LYS A 112 -1.97 22.81 21.45
N VAL A 113 -3.16 22.19 21.43
CA VAL A 113 -4.07 22.18 22.57
C VAL A 113 -4.28 20.75 23.03
N SER A 114 -4.12 20.51 24.34
CA SER A 114 -4.44 19.21 24.95
C SER A 114 -5.94 19.01 24.99
N ASP A 115 -6.37 17.79 24.66
CA ASP A 115 -7.77 17.40 24.58
C ASP A 115 -8.50 17.62 25.90
N ILE A 116 -7.85 17.35 27.01
CA ILE A 116 -8.44 17.47 28.37
C ILE A 116 -8.94 18.90 28.67
N ARG A 117 -8.40 19.91 28.00
CA ARG A 117 -8.80 21.31 28.15
C ARG A 117 -9.96 21.73 27.26
N LYS A 118 -10.38 20.87 26.31
CA LYS A 118 -11.45 21.17 25.34
C LYS A 118 -12.58 20.14 25.32
N MET A 119 -12.34 18.96 25.88
CA MET A 119 -13.30 17.84 25.83
C MET A 119 -14.64 18.23 26.47
N LYS A 120 -15.74 17.96 25.78
CA LYS A 120 -17.09 18.19 26.27
C LYS A 120 -17.69 16.89 26.81
N ALA A 121 -18.48 17.02 27.88
CA ALA A 121 -19.11 15.88 28.52
C ALA A 121 -19.98 15.08 27.55
N ASP A 122 -20.89 15.76 26.84
CA ASP A 122 -21.83 15.11 25.91
C ASP A 122 -21.13 14.33 24.81
N PHE A 123 -20.01 14.88 24.26
CA PHE A 123 -19.20 14.19 23.25
C PHE A 123 -18.56 12.92 23.83
N LEU A 124 -17.94 13.03 25.03
CA LEU A 124 -17.21 11.91 25.61
C LEU A 124 -18.16 10.81 26.08
N ILE A 125 -19.33 11.17 26.66
CA ILE A 125 -20.38 10.22 27.02
C ILE A 125 -20.84 9.45 25.78
N LYS A 126 -21.20 10.17 24.71
CA LYS A 126 -21.60 9.56 23.42
C LYS A 126 -20.51 8.61 22.89
N ALA A 127 -19.25 9.03 22.88
CA ALA A 127 -18.16 8.22 22.36
C ALA A 127 -17.93 6.92 23.15
N ILE A 128 -18.12 6.97 24.48
CA ILE A 128 -18.05 5.80 25.37
C ILE A 128 -19.21 4.85 25.11
N ASP A 129 -20.44 5.38 25.07
CA ASP A 129 -21.63 4.58 24.80
C ASP A 129 -21.53 3.85 23.46
N GLU A 130 -21.21 4.56 22.38
CA GLU A 130 -21.07 3.98 21.05
C GLU A 130 -19.97 2.89 20.99
N ALA A 131 -18.83 3.11 21.67
CA ALA A 131 -17.74 2.13 21.70
C ALA A 131 -18.11 0.89 22.52
N CYS A 132 -18.76 1.07 23.68
CA CYS A 132 -19.22 -0.06 24.50
C CYS A 132 -20.33 -0.85 23.80
N ASP A 133 -21.27 -0.18 23.16
CA ASP A 133 -22.38 -0.82 22.45
C ASP A 133 -21.91 -1.69 21.28
N VAL A 134 -20.95 -1.23 20.49
CA VAL A 134 -20.37 -2.02 19.39
C VAL A 134 -19.53 -3.17 19.92
N TRP A 135 -18.80 -2.95 21.01
CA TRP A 135 -17.99 -3.99 21.65
C TRP A 135 -18.88 -5.08 22.26
N GLU A 136 -19.98 -4.71 22.90
CA GLU A 136 -20.94 -5.67 23.47
C GLU A 136 -21.57 -6.57 22.40
N LYS A 137 -21.85 -6.04 21.25
CA LYS A 137 -22.41 -6.77 20.10
C LYS A 137 -21.38 -7.63 19.38
N SER A 138 -20.08 -7.41 19.62
CA SER A 138 -19.01 -8.13 18.92
C SER A 138 -18.89 -9.57 19.42
N ASN A 139 -19.00 -10.54 18.54
CA ASN A 139 -18.94 -11.97 18.86
C ASN A 139 -17.58 -12.41 19.41
N TRP A 140 -16.51 -11.68 19.12
CA TRP A 140 -15.13 -11.94 19.57
C TRP A 140 -14.75 -11.28 20.89
N ARG A 141 -15.59 -10.46 21.47
CA ARG A 141 -15.35 -9.68 22.70
C ARG A 141 -14.76 -10.54 23.85
N ASN A 142 -15.29 -11.75 24.04
CA ASN A 142 -14.89 -12.63 25.13
C ASN A 142 -13.48 -13.23 24.98
N ASP A 143 -12.88 -13.13 23.79
CA ASP A 143 -11.54 -13.63 23.51
C ASP A 143 -10.46 -12.62 23.86
N TYR A 144 -10.85 -11.36 24.15
CA TYR A 144 -9.94 -10.25 24.39
C TYR A 144 -9.97 -9.74 25.82
N ASP A 145 -8.86 -9.17 26.25
CA ASP A 145 -8.79 -8.45 27.51
C ASP A 145 -9.35 -7.01 27.41
N GLU A 146 -9.65 -6.42 28.59
CA GLU A 146 -10.13 -5.03 28.66
C GLU A 146 -9.10 -4.03 28.10
N SER A 147 -7.79 -4.31 28.19
CA SER A 147 -6.74 -3.44 27.67
C SER A 147 -6.81 -3.31 26.15
N THR A 148 -7.16 -4.38 25.46
CA THR A 148 -7.38 -4.37 24.01
C THR A 148 -8.55 -3.46 23.62
N PHE A 149 -9.67 -3.57 24.32
CA PHE A 149 -10.81 -2.66 24.13
C PHE A 149 -10.42 -1.21 24.38
N PHE A 150 -9.77 -0.94 25.51
CA PHE A 150 -9.39 0.41 25.91
C PHE A 150 -8.43 1.09 24.95
N ASN A 151 -7.50 0.36 24.36
CA ASN A 151 -6.50 0.95 23.47
C ASN A 151 -6.91 0.96 21.99
N TYR A 152 -7.73 -0.01 21.53
CA TYR A 152 -7.91 -0.25 20.10
C TYR A 152 -9.37 -0.24 19.62
N VAL A 153 -10.36 -0.03 20.51
CA VAL A 153 -11.77 0.14 20.13
C VAL A 153 -12.38 1.39 20.74
N LEU A 154 -12.20 1.60 22.03
CA LEU A 154 -12.76 2.71 22.82
C LEU A 154 -12.33 4.10 22.35
N PRO A 155 -11.05 4.37 21.99
CA PRO A 155 -10.56 5.73 21.83
C PRO A 155 -11.36 6.59 20.85
N TYR A 156 -11.61 7.83 21.23
CA TYR A 156 -12.28 8.85 20.40
C TYR A 156 -11.33 9.46 19.34
N ARG A 157 -10.05 9.12 19.38
CA ARG A 157 -9.00 9.50 18.44
C ARG A 157 -7.98 8.35 18.27
N LEU A 158 -7.16 8.40 17.24
CA LEU A 158 -6.21 7.35 16.89
C LEU A 158 -4.75 7.75 17.08
N SER A 159 -4.40 9.00 16.78
CA SER A 159 -3.04 9.52 16.88
C SER A 159 -3.04 11.01 17.33
N ASP A 160 -2.65 11.95 16.46
CA ASP A 160 -2.54 13.38 16.71
C ASP A 160 -3.56 14.25 15.96
N GLU A 161 -4.56 13.64 15.33
CA GLU A 161 -5.61 14.33 14.60
C GLU A 161 -6.53 15.13 15.52
N PRO A 162 -7.17 16.22 15.04
CA PRO A 162 -8.18 16.97 15.80
C PRO A 162 -9.37 16.10 16.18
N VAL A 163 -9.89 16.30 17.39
CA VAL A 163 -11.09 15.60 17.89
C VAL A 163 -12.28 15.88 16.97
N SER A 164 -12.97 14.84 16.57
CA SER A 164 -14.16 14.91 15.70
C SER A 164 -15.12 13.75 15.97
N ASP A 165 -16.38 13.95 15.66
CA ASP A 165 -17.40 12.89 15.73
C ASP A 165 -17.29 11.98 14.49
N TRP A 166 -16.19 11.24 14.44
CA TRP A 166 -15.88 10.38 13.30
C TRP A 166 -16.82 9.16 13.20
N ARG A 167 -17.33 8.65 14.35
CA ARG A 167 -18.30 7.55 14.34
C ARG A 167 -19.59 7.98 13.66
N GLN A 168 -20.11 9.17 13.98
CA GLN A 168 -21.27 9.73 13.30
C GLN A 168 -20.99 10.03 11.81
N ALA A 169 -19.79 10.46 11.48
CA ALA A 169 -19.39 10.67 10.09
C ALA A 169 -19.39 9.35 9.31
N ILE A 170 -18.81 8.28 9.86
CA ILE A 170 -18.83 6.93 9.26
C ILE A 170 -20.26 6.45 9.07
N LYS A 171 -21.09 6.52 10.10
CA LYS A 171 -22.51 6.13 10.05
C LYS A 171 -23.28 6.85 8.94
N THR A 172 -23.00 8.13 8.74
CA THR A 172 -23.67 8.95 7.73
C THR A 172 -23.16 8.67 6.32
N ILE A 173 -21.85 8.48 6.17
CA ILE A 173 -21.18 8.31 4.86
C ILE A 173 -21.29 6.86 4.38
N PHE A 174 -21.22 5.90 5.28
CA PHE A 174 -21.22 4.47 5.01
C PHE A 174 -22.34 3.74 5.76
N PRO A 175 -23.61 4.10 5.54
CA PRO A 175 -24.76 3.52 6.29
C PRO A 175 -24.87 2.00 6.08
N TYR A 176 -24.25 1.47 5.04
CA TYR A 176 -24.23 0.05 4.75
C TYR A 176 -23.42 -0.76 5.79
N LEU A 177 -22.49 -0.14 6.53
CA LEU A 177 -21.76 -0.80 7.61
C LEU A 177 -22.68 -1.22 8.77
N ASP A 178 -23.80 -0.49 8.97
CA ASP A 178 -24.82 -0.80 9.98
C ASP A 178 -25.90 -1.76 9.45
N ALA A 179 -25.88 -2.14 8.16
CA ALA A 179 -26.89 -3.02 7.60
C ALA A 179 -26.65 -4.48 8.03
N ASP A 180 -27.71 -5.20 8.32
CA ASP A 180 -27.68 -6.64 8.66
C ASP A 180 -27.37 -7.55 7.45
N VAL A 181 -26.81 -6.96 6.38
CA VAL A 181 -26.63 -7.63 5.10
C VAL A 181 -25.18 -7.47 4.62
N VAL A 182 -24.54 -8.57 4.26
CA VAL A 182 -23.26 -8.56 3.57
C VAL A 182 -23.50 -8.64 2.07
N TYR A 183 -22.89 -7.72 1.33
CA TYR A 183 -22.90 -7.79 -0.11
C TYR A 183 -22.06 -8.97 -0.59
N SER A 184 -22.68 -9.92 -1.25
CA SER A 184 -21.98 -11.04 -1.86
C SER A 184 -21.07 -10.54 -2.99
N ASP A 185 -19.79 -10.86 -2.93
CA ASP A 185 -18.82 -10.65 -4.02
C ASP A 185 -19.06 -11.64 -5.20
N GLN A 186 -20.11 -12.45 -5.12
CA GLN A 186 -20.45 -13.51 -6.06
C GLN A 186 -21.26 -13.02 -7.28
N GLY A 187 -21.05 -11.76 -7.70
CA GLY A 187 -21.74 -11.21 -8.85
C GLY A 187 -21.23 -11.81 -10.17
N ILE A 188 -22.16 -12.07 -11.08
CA ILE A 188 -21.85 -12.43 -12.46
C ILE A 188 -21.66 -11.12 -13.25
N PRO A 189 -20.53 -10.93 -13.93
CA PRO A 189 -20.30 -9.74 -14.74
C PRO A 189 -21.04 -9.82 -16.09
N PHE A 190 -21.77 -8.76 -16.43
CA PHE A 190 -22.44 -8.58 -17.71
C PHE A 190 -21.79 -7.40 -18.47
N PRO A 191 -21.02 -7.65 -19.55
CA PRO A 191 -20.31 -6.60 -20.27
C PRO A 191 -21.27 -5.58 -20.91
N ALA A 192 -20.98 -4.30 -20.75
CA ALA A 192 -21.87 -3.22 -21.22
C ALA A 192 -22.02 -3.17 -22.75
N PHE A 193 -20.94 -3.47 -23.50
CA PHE A 193 -20.94 -3.37 -24.97
C PHE A 193 -21.77 -4.44 -25.68
N SER A 194 -22.15 -5.51 -25.01
CA SER A 194 -22.99 -6.61 -25.56
C SER A 194 -24.50 -6.39 -25.37
N GLU A 195 -24.88 -5.29 -24.75
CA GLU A 195 -26.25 -5.00 -24.32
C GLU A 195 -26.93 -3.95 -25.21
N GLN A 196 -28.17 -3.61 -24.91
CA GLN A 196 -28.93 -2.58 -25.65
C GLN A 196 -28.38 -1.18 -25.33
N ILE A 197 -27.66 -0.59 -26.27
CA ILE A 197 -26.99 0.71 -26.10
C ILE A 197 -27.84 1.79 -26.79
N SER A 198 -28.09 2.88 -26.09
CA SER A 198 -28.83 4.04 -26.64
C SER A 198 -28.03 5.32 -26.38
N ASN A 199 -27.80 6.08 -27.47
CA ASN A 199 -27.08 7.37 -27.43
C ASN A 199 -25.77 7.36 -26.63
N ALA A 200 -25.10 6.21 -26.57
CA ALA A 200 -23.79 6.00 -25.95
C ALA A 200 -22.83 5.40 -26.98
N ARG A 201 -21.54 5.42 -26.70
CA ARG A 201 -20.49 5.03 -27.63
C ARG A 201 -19.73 3.82 -27.12
N VAL A 202 -19.63 2.77 -27.94
CA VAL A 202 -18.70 1.66 -27.70
C VAL A 202 -17.29 2.10 -28.05
N ILE A 203 -16.34 1.89 -27.18
CA ILE A 203 -14.93 2.17 -27.35
C ILE A 203 -14.09 0.91 -27.14
N ASP A 204 -12.95 0.83 -27.79
CA ASP A 204 -11.93 -0.16 -27.48
C ASP A 204 -11.24 0.25 -26.18
N SER A 205 -11.17 -0.67 -25.23
CA SER A 205 -10.59 -0.45 -23.91
C SER A 205 -9.85 -1.71 -23.44
N PRO A 206 -8.53 -1.76 -23.58
CA PRO A 206 -7.74 -2.95 -23.29
C PRO A 206 -7.92 -3.48 -21.86
N ASN A 207 -8.21 -2.58 -20.91
CA ASN A 207 -8.35 -2.90 -19.50
C ASN A 207 -9.79 -3.25 -19.07
N SER A 208 -10.72 -3.28 -20.03
CA SER A 208 -12.08 -3.75 -19.79
C SER A 208 -12.17 -5.28 -19.89
N LEU A 209 -13.21 -5.88 -19.30
CA LEU A 209 -13.40 -7.33 -19.23
C LEU A 209 -13.30 -8.06 -20.57
N LYS A 210 -13.73 -7.42 -21.65
CA LYS A 210 -13.74 -8.00 -23.02
C LYS A 210 -13.04 -7.11 -24.05
N GLY A 211 -12.15 -6.21 -23.62
CA GLY A 211 -11.46 -5.28 -24.50
C GLY A 211 -12.32 -4.14 -25.04
N LYS A 212 -13.59 -4.03 -24.62
CA LYS A 212 -14.54 -2.99 -25.03
C LYS A 212 -15.34 -2.48 -23.85
N ALA A 213 -15.66 -1.19 -23.86
CA ALA A 213 -16.48 -0.54 -22.84
C ALA A 213 -17.45 0.47 -23.49
N VAL A 214 -18.38 1.01 -22.72
CA VAL A 214 -19.41 1.95 -23.23
C VAL A 214 -19.26 3.30 -22.55
N GLN A 215 -19.01 4.36 -23.31
CA GLN A 215 -19.01 5.74 -22.80
C GLN A 215 -20.44 6.27 -22.69
N ILE A 216 -20.79 6.69 -21.48
CA ILE A 216 -22.05 7.34 -21.14
C ILE A 216 -21.76 8.82 -20.87
N PHE A 217 -22.17 9.72 -21.77
CA PHE A 217 -21.69 11.11 -21.78
C PHE A 217 -22.79 12.17 -21.75
N GLY A 218 -24.08 11.79 -21.76
CA GLY A 218 -25.17 12.75 -21.73
C GLY A 218 -26.49 12.15 -21.25
N LYS A 219 -27.46 13.01 -20.94
CA LYS A 219 -28.76 12.65 -20.33
C LYS A 219 -29.53 11.54 -21.06
N ASN A 220 -29.33 11.39 -22.36
CA ASN A 220 -30.00 10.37 -23.17
C ASN A 220 -29.15 9.12 -23.38
N SER A 221 -27.91 9.08 -22.83
CA SER A 221 -27.02 7.93 -22.94
C SER A 221 -27.39 6.86 -21.93
N SER A 222 -27.56 5.62 -22.38
CA SER A 222 -27.86 4.47 -21.53
C SER A 222 -27.41 3.13 -22.08
N VAL A 223 -27.32 2.16 -21.15
CA VAL A 223 -27.18 0.74 -21.42
C VAL A 223 -28.28 0.00 -20.70
N THR A 224 -29.04 -0.85 -21.41
CA THR A 224 -30.14 -1.63 -20.85
C THR A 224 -29.82 -3.12 -20.92
N TYR A 225 -29.86 -3.77 -19.78
CA TYR A 225 -29.69 -5.21 -19.58
C TYR A 225 -31.04 -5.87 -19.41
N ILE A 226 -31.19 -7.08 -19.94
CA ILE A 226 -32.39 -7.87 -19.82
C ILE A 226 -32.10 -9.11 -18.98
N PHE A 227 -32.80 -9.22 -17.82
CA PHE A 227 -32.64 -10.33 -16.88
C PHE A 227 -33.97 -11.08 -16.73
N PRO A 228 -34.05 -12.32 -17.23
CA PRO A 228 -35.15 -13.19 -16.86
C PRO A 228 -35.01 -13.67 -15.40
N SER A 229 -36.11 -13.72 -14.68
CA SER A 229 -36.16 -14.27 -13.31
C SER A 229 -37.32 -15.26 -13.18
N ASP A 230 -37.04 -16.42 -12.60
CA ASP A 230 -38.03 -17.47 -12.37
C ASP A 230 -38.94 -17.17 -11.17
N MET A 231 -38.53 -16.23 -10.31
CA MET A 231 -39.23 -15.82 -9.10
C MET A 231 -38.97 -14.35 -8.78
N ASP A 232 -39.75 -13.79 -7.88
CA ASP A 232 -39.44 -12.49 -7.29
C ASP A 232 -38.19 -12.61 -6.40
N VAL A 233 -37.16 -11.82 -6.67
CA VAL A 233 -35.85 -11.92 -5.97
C VAL A 233 -35.13 -10.59 -5.87
N GLN A 234 -34.45 -10.39 -4.76
CA GLN A 234 -33.57 -9.24 -4.61
C GLN A 234 -32.18 -9.57 -5.16
N LYS A 235 -31.61 -8.63 -5.92
CA LYS A 235 -30.25 -8.69 -6.44
C LYS A 235 -29.54 -7.39 -6.12
N ILE A 236 -28.22 -7.46 -5.92
CA ILE A 236 -27.36 -6.29 -5.86
C ILE A 236 -26.71 -6.11 -7.22
N VAL A 237 -26.73 -4.89 -7.71
CA VAL A 237 -26.04 -4.48 -8.92
C VAL A 237 -24.91 -3.52 -8.56
N ARG A 238 -23.71 -3.84 -8.99
CA ARG A 238 -22.52 -3.00 -8.90
C ARG A 238 -22.06 -2.65 -10.29
N LEU A 239 -21.50 -1.46 -10.45
CA LEU A 239 -21.02 -0.96 -11.74
C LEU A 239 -19.48 -0.93 -11.72
N ARG A 240 -18.84 -1.61 -12.64
CA ARG A 240 -17.41 -1.42 -12.89
C ARG A 240 -17.25 -0.35 -13.98
N SER A 241 -16.67 0.77 -13.59
CA SER A 241 -16.64 1.96 -14.42
C SER A 241 -15.35 2.74 -14.30
N SER A 242 -15.06 3.55 -15.32
CA SER A 242 -14.04 4.59 -15.30
C SER A 242 -14.73 5.95 -15.19
N ALA A 243 -14.53 6.64 -14.07
CA ALA A 243 -15.07 7.95 -13.77
C ALA A 243 -13.93 8.90 -13.39
N LEU A 244 -13.58 9.83 -14.29
CA LEU A 244 -12.44 10.75 -14.09
C LEU A 244 -12.78 11.87 -13.10
N ALA A 245 -14.04 12.30 -13.06
CA ALA A 245 -14.47 13.38 -12.20
C ALA A 245 -14.96 12.86 -10.83
N VAL A 246 -14.66 13.60 -9.77
CA VAL A 246 -15.23 13.34 -8.44
C VAL A 246 -16.76 13.45 -8.46
N ASP A 247 -17.43 12.81 -7.50
CA ASP A 247 -18.90 12.83 -7.34
C ASP A 247 -19.67 12.40 -8.61
N THR A 248 -19.06 11.56 -9.46
CA THR A 248 -19.74 11.00 -10.63
C THR A 248 -20.76 9.96 -10.19
N LYS A 249 -21.98 10.06 -10.71
CA LYS A 249 -23.09 9.17 -10.40
C LYS A 249 -23.68 8.57 -11.66
N ALA A 250 -24.10 7.31 -11.56
CA ALA A 250 -24.94 6.64 -12.54
C ALA A 250 -26.37 6.51 -12.01
N MET A 251 -27.35 6.78 -12.83
CA MET A 251 -28.77 6.49 -12.53
C MET A 251 -29.08 5.03 -12.88
N VAL A 252 -29.76 4.34 -12.01
CA VAL A 252 -30.23 2.97 -12.23
C VAL A 252 -31.75 2.95 -12.25
N GLU A 253 -32.29 2.36 -13.32
CA GLU A 253 -33.73 2.15 -13.52
C GLU A 253 -34.02 0.65 -13.59
N LEU A 254 -35.14 0.22 -13.03
CA LEU A 254 -35.71 -1.11 -13.17
C LEU A 254 -37.07 -1.03 -13.83
N ASN A 255 -37.27 -1.70 -14.96
CA ASN A 255 -38.52 -1.72 -15.70
C ASN A 255 -39.07 -0.31 -16.04
N GLY A 256 -38.16 0.65 -16.33
CA GLY A 256 -38.47 2.03 -16.66
C GLY A 256 -38.70 2.95 -15.46
N GLN A 257 -38.62 2.45 -14.24
CA GLN A 257 -38.72 3.26 -13.03
C GLN A 257 -37.34 3.48 -12.39
N ALA A 258 -37.05 4.73 -12.00
CA ALA A 258 -35.78 5.05 -11.32
C ALA A 258 -35.76 4.40 -9.92
N VAL A 259 -34.76 3.58 -9.66
CA VAL A 259 -34.51 2.97 -8.35
C VAL A 259 -33.63 3.88 -7.49
N GLY A 260 -32.62 4.52 -8.10
CA GLY A 260 -31.70 5.40 -7.40
C GLY A 260 -30.43 5.67 -8.20
N THR A 261 -29.44 6.25 -7.53
CA THR A 261 -28.13 6.50 -8.11
C THR A 261 -27.04 5.68 -7.42
N VAL A 262 -26.05 5.33 -8.18
CA VAL A 262 -24.82 4.66 -7.71
C VAL A 262 -23.67 5.64 -7.81
N ASP A 263 -22.93 5.83 -6.73
CA ASP A 263 -21.70 6.62 -6.70
C ASP A 263 -20.58 5.84 -7.38
N LEU A 264 -19.99 6.43 -8.42
CA LEU A 264 -18.91 5.82 -9.16
C LEU A 264 -17.56 6.24 -8.56
N ARG A 265 -16.69 5.27 -8.40
CA ARG A 265 -15.35 5.52 -7.85
C ARG A 265 -14.47 6.25 -8.84
N GLN A 266 -13.88 7.36 -8.39
CA GLN A 266 -12.95 8.12 -9.21
C GLN A 266 -11.72 7.29 -9.57
N VAL A 267 -11.26 7.46 -10.80
CA VAL A 267 -10.02 6.88 -11.34
C VAL A 267 -9.14 7.98 -11.94
N ASN A 268 -7.86 7.69 -12.11
CA ASN A 268 -6.89 8.64 -12.65
C ASN A 268 -6.66 8.52 -14.17
N SER A 269 -7.33 7.59 -14.82
CA SER A 269 -7.22 7.36 -16.26
C SER A 269 -8.53 6.78 -16.82
N GLU A 270 -8.89 7.14 -18.04
CA GLU A 270 -10.04 6.57 -18.76
C GLU A 270 -9.92 5.06 -19.00
N TYR A 271 -8.71 4.51 -18.90
CA TYR A 271 -8.41 3.09 -19.04
C TYR A 271 -8.39 2.33 -17.70
N SER A 272 -8.61 3.02 -16.60
CA SER A 272 -8.72 2.43 -15.26
C SER A 272 -10.19 2.24 -14.90
N PHE A 273 -10.52 1.07 -14.32
CA PHE A 273 -11.88 0.76 -13.92
C PHE A 273 -11.92 0.36 -12.45
N LYS A 274 -12.91 0.86 -11.73
CA LYS A 274 -13.21 0.47 -10.34
C LYS A 274 -14.67 0.05 -10.22
N THR A 275 -14.95 -0.94 -9.37
CA THR A 275 -16.32 -1.37 -9.06
C THR A 275 -16.93 -0.43 -8.01
N SER A 276 -18.18 -0.02 -8.20
CA SER A 276 -18.92 0.79 -7.23
C SER A 276 -19.19 0.01 -5.95
N LEU A 277 -19.07 0.68 -4.81
CA LEU A 277 -19.38 0.13 -3.48
C LEU A 277 -20.09 1.21 -2.65
N PRO A 278 -21.15 0.82 -1.93
CA PRO A 278 -21.94 -0.39 -2.12
C PRO A 278 -22.61 -0.38 -3.50
N GLY A 279 -23.17 -1.49 -3.92
CA GLY A 279 -24.03 -1.53 -5.10
C GLY A 279 -25.42 -0.95 -4.82
N ILE A 280 -26.34 -1.18 -5.74
CA ILE A 280 -27.76 -0.84 -5.59
C ILE A 280 -28.59 -2.12 -5.55
N VAL A 281 -29.57 -2.17 -4.64
CA VAL A 281 -30.49 -3.31 -4.52
C VAL A 281 -31.64 -3.18 -5.51
N LEU A 282 -31.86 -4.21 -6.32
CA LEU A 282 -32.97 -4.32 -7.25
C LEU A 282 -33.93 -5.45 -6.83
N ASN A 283 -35.24 -5.15 -6.83
CA ASN A 283 -36.30 -6.13 -6.62
C ASN A 283 -36.78 -6.65 -7.97
N LEU A 284 -36.14 -7.70 -8.48
CA LEU A 284 -36.51 -8.32 -9.74
C LEU A 284 -37.81 -9.08 -9.56
N GLN A 285 -38.73 -8.95 -10.52
CA GLN A 285 -40.01 -9.65 -10.55
C GLN A 285 -39.85 -10.91 -11.39
N LYS A 286 -40.75 -11.88 -11.14
CA LYS A 286 -40.84 -13.05 -12.00
C LYS A 286 -41.16 -12.64 -13.44
N GLY A 287 -40.39 -13.10 -14.39
CA GLY A 287 -40.48 -12.74 -15.80
C GLY A 287 -39.27 -11.96 -16.29
N GLU A 288 -39.43 -11.17 -17.33
CA GLU A 288 -38.39 -10.31 -17.90
C GLU A 288 -38.23 -9.02 -17.11
N ASN A 289 -37.01 -8.69 -16.68
CA ASN A 289 -36.70 -7.46 -16.00
C ASN A 289 -35.71 -6.66 -16.85
N ARG A 290 -35.90 -5.35 -16.95
CA ARG A 290 -35.04 -4.41 -17.68
C ARG A 290 -34.30 -3.51 -16.72
N VAL A 291 -32.98 -3.68 -16.60
CA VAL A 291 -32.11 -2.84 -15.76
C VAL A 291 -31.40 -1.86 -16.69
N THR A 292 -31.65 -0.58 -16.52
CA THR A 292 -31.05 0.47 -17.36
C THR A 292 -30.10 1.34 -16.55
N ILE A 293 -28.85 1.44 -17.02
CA ILE A 293 -27.84 2.34 -16.47
C ILE A 293 -27.77 3.59 -17.31
N ARG A 294 -27.97 4.76 -16.70
CA ARG A 294 -28.01 6.05 -17.38
C ARG A 294 -27.02 7.05 -16.79
N PHE A 295 -26.77 8.10 -17.60
CA PHE A 295 -26.13 9.32 -17.15
C PHE A 295 -26.95 9.97 -16.02
N ALA A 296 -26.32 10.32 -14.91
CA ALA A 296 -26.94 11.09 -13.84
C ALA A 296 -26.43 12.55 -13.79
N ASN A 297 -25.13 12.76 -13.70
CA ASN A 297 -24.55 14.10 -13.52
C ASN A 297 -23.28 14.39 -14.34
N LYS A 298 -22.39 13.40 -14.48
CA LYS A 298 -21.09 13.55 -15.16
C LYS A 298 -20.82 12.34 -16.07
N PRO A 299 -20.02 12.52 -17.14
CA PRO A 299 -19.64 11.42 -18.03
C PRO A 299 -18.82 10.32 -17.30
N PHE A 300 -19.02 9.10 -17.76
CA PHE A 300 -18.24 7.94 -17.30
C PHE A 300 -18.21 6.84 -18.38
N THR A 301 -17.28 5.90 -18.24
CA THR A 301 -17.20 4.71 -19.11
C THR A 301 -17.59 3.49 -18.30
N LEU A 302 -18.57 2.72 -18.78
CA LEU A 302 -19.06 1.50 -18.17
C LEU A 302 -18.41 0.29 -18.85
N ASP A 303 -17.73 -0.54 -18.04
CA ASP A 303 -17.16 -1.82 -18.49
C ASP A 303 -18.23 -2.93 -18.42
N TYR A 304 -18.75 -3.17 -17.22
CA TYR A 304 -19.81 -4.14 -16.97
C TYR A 304 -20.66 -3.76 -15.74
N ILE A 305 -21.79 -4.42 -15.58
CA ILE A 305 -22.45 -4.51 -14.31
C ILE A 305 -22.23 -5.90 -13.73
N GLU A 306 -22.09 -5.96 -12.42
CA GLU A 306 -22.01 -7.20 -11.64
C GLU A 306 -23.34 -7.40 -10.92
N VAL A 307 -23.97 -8.55 -11.11
CA VAL A 307 -25.25 -8.90 -10.48
C VAL A 307 -25.04 -10.02 -9.50
N ALA A 308 -25.29 -9.77 -8.22
CA ALA A 308 -25.12 -10.72 -7.13
C ALA A 308 -26.42 -10.99 -6.40
N ALA A 309 -26.53 -12.15 -5.74
CA ALA A 309 -27.59 -12.42 -4.81
C ALA A 309 -27.51 -11.47 -3.62
N PHE A 310 -28.66 -10.97 -3.19
CA PHE A 310 -28.79 -10.25 -1.94
C PHE A 310 -29.23 -11.27 -0.87
N GLU A 311 -28.30 -11.73 -0.07
CA GLU A 311 -28.56 -12.69 0.99
C GLU A 311 -28.18 -12.09 2.33
N PRO A 312 -29.01 -12.28 3.37
CA PRO A 312 -28.56 -11.99 4.73
C PRO A 312 -27.30 -12.81 5.03
N TYR A 313 -26.35 -12.20 5.66
CA TYR A 313 -25.16 -12.93 6.08
C TYR A 313 -25.54 -13.96 7.15
N HIS A 314 -25.28 -15.24 6.86
CA HIS A 314 -25.40 -16.32 7.81
C HIS A 314 -24.01 -16.94 8.04
N ASP A 315 -23.49 -16.72 9.22
CA ASP A 315 -22.18 -17.17 9.68
C ASP A 315 -22.00 -18.70 9.69
N GLU A 316 -23.12 -19.42 9.80
CA GLU A 316 -23.18 -20.87 9.96
C GLU A 316 -22.60 -21.67 8.77
N ASN A 317 -22.40 -21.03 7.61
CA ASN A 317 -21.92 -21.70 6.39
C ASN A 317 -20.50 -21.29 5.96
N ALA A 318 -19.86 -20.41 6.69
CA ALA A 318 -18.50 -19.99 6.35
C ALA A 318 -17.50 -21.07 6.72
N VAL A 319 -16.85 -21.64 5.72
CA VAL A 319 -15.78 -22.64 5.92
C VAL A 319 -14.44 -21.90 5.93
N ASP A 320 -13.75 -21.94 7.06
CA ASP A 320 -12.38 -21.47 7.15
C ASP A 320 -11.42 -22.51 6.56
N TYR A 321 -10.78 -22.17 5.46
CA TYR A 321 -9.74 -22.99 4.83
C TYR A 321 -8.32 -22.59 5.23
N SER A 322 -8.15 -21.46 5.95
CA SER A 322 -6.83 -20.92 6.26
C SER A 322 -6.06 -21.70 7.32
N ASP A 323 -6.75 -22.43 8.19
CA ASP A 323 -6.16 -23.22 9.29
C ASP A 323 -5.49 -24.51 8.85
N SER A 324 -5.81 -24.98 7.63
CA SER A 324 -5.40 -26.28 7.11
C SER A 324 -4.77 -26.15 5.73
N TYR A 325 -3.85 -27.05 5.40
CA TYR A 325 -3.60 -27.29 3.99
C TYR A 325 -4.61 -28.30 3.43
N CYS A 326 -4.97 -28.12 2.18
CA CYS A 326 -6.07 -28.83 1.55
C CYS A 326 -5.63 -29.49 0.25
N GLN A 327 -6.40 -30.49 -0.20
CA GLN A 327 -6.34 -31.03 -1.56
C GLN A 327 -7.68 -30.73 -2.24
N ILE A 328 -7.64 -30.39 -3.53
CA ILE A 328 -8.83 -30.06 -4.32
C ILE A 328 -9.08 -31.17 -5.32
N GLN A 329 -10.17 -31.90 -5.15
CA GLN A 329 -10.57 -33.05 -5.99
C GLN A 329 -11.74 -32.66 -6.89
N ASN A 330 -11.62 -32.95 -8.18
CA ASN A 330 -12.73 -32.87 -9.13
C ASN A 330 -13.76 -33.98 -8.90
N VAL A 331 -15.05 -33.61 -8.87
CA VAL A 331 -16.12 -34.60 -8.62
C VAL A 331 -16.38 -35.50 -9.84
N GLY A 332 -16.19 -34.96 -11.06
CA GLY A 332 -16.47 -35.70 -12.30
C GLY A 332 -15.41 -36.72 -12.66
N THR A 333 -14.14 -36.42 -12.38
CA THR A 333 -13.01 -37.28 -12.77
C THR A 333 -12.36 -37.99 -11.58
N SER A 334 -12.63 -37.53 -10.35
CA SER A 334 -11.98 -37.97 -9.11
C SER A 334 -10.49 -37.63 -9.03
N HIS A 335 -9.94 -36.86 -9.99
CA HIS A 335 -8.55 -36.43 -10.01
C HIS A 335 -8.36 -35.18 -9.18
N TYR A 336 -7.13 -34.97 -8.72
CA TYR A 336 -6.73 -33.82 -7.87
C TYR A 336 -5.95 -32.80 -8.67
N VAL A 337 -6.19 -31.51 -8.39
CA VAL A 337 -5.37 -30.40 -8.89
C VAL A 337 -3.95 -30.57 -8.37
N SER A 338 -2.96 -30.54 -9.27
CA SER A 338 -1.57 -30.84 -8.96
C SER A 338 -0.58 -29.85 -9.56
N PHE A 339 0.58 -29.70 -8.91
CA PHE A 339 1.64 -28.76 -9.28
C PHE A 339 3.01 -29.46 -9.29
N ASP A 340 3.79 -29.19 -10.33
CA ASP A 340 5.20 -29.62 -10.41
C ASP A 340 6.04 -28.72 -9.47
N THR A 341 6.71 -29.33 -8.49
CA THR A 341 7.53 -28.62 -7.51
C THR A 341 8.94 -28.29 -8.03
N VAL A 342 9.38 -28.93 -9.12
CA VAL A 342 10.74 -28.82 -9.64
C VAL A 342 10.82 -28.01 -10.94
N ARG A 343 9.77 -28.05 -11.76
CA ARG A 343 9.77 -27.55 -13.14
C ARG A 343 8.65 -26.56 -13.46
N SER A 344 8.00 -25.99 -12.45
CA SER A 344 6.93 -25.01 -12.69
C SER A 344 7.46 -23.80 -13.45
N THR A 345 7.29 -23.80 -14.76
CA THR A 345 7.52 -22.64 -15.60
C THR A 345 6.22 -21.85 -15.74
N ILE A 346 6.35 -20.55 -15.72
CA ILE A 346 5.24 -19.63 -15.90
C ILE A 346 4.53 -19.95 -17.22
N GLY A 347 3.20 -19.94 -17.18
CA GLY A 347 2.37 -20.24 -18.35
C GLY A 347 2.12 -21.71 -18.61
N GLN A 348 2.61 -22.62 -17.77
CA GLN A 348 2.24 -24.04 -17.90
C GLN A 348 0.81 -24.29 -17.41
N PRO A 349 0.01 -25.09 -18.14
CA PRO A 349 -1.31 -25.50 -17.67
C PRO A 349 -1.23 -26.25 -16.34
N ILE A 350 -2.23 -26.06 -15.51
CA ILE A 350 -2.39 -26.82 -14.26
C ILE A 350 -3.01 -28.17 -14.60
N GLU A 351 -2.33 -29.26 -14.24
CA GLU A 351 -2.76 -30.63 -14.54
C GLU A 351 -3.55 -31.22 -13.36
N LEU A 352 -4.41 -32.20 -13.67
CA LEU A 352 -5.09 -33.00 -12.68
C LEU A 352 -4.58 -34.46 -12.76
N HIS A 353 -4.36 -35.08 -11.60
CA HIS A 353 -3.84 -36.42 -11.48
C HIS A 353 -4.63 -37.25 -10.46
N GLU A 354 -4.76 -38.56 -10.70
CA GLU A 354 -5.40 -39.47 -9.76
C GLU A 354 -4.62 -39.61 -8.45
N HIS A 355 -3.28 -39.59 -8.55
CA HIS A 355 -2.35 -39.66 -7.44
C HIS A 355 -1.24 -38.63 -7.63
N SER A 356 -0.52 -38.27 -6.53
CA SER A 356 0.62 -37.37 -6.64
C SER A 356 1.73 -38.02 -7.46
N PRO A 357 2.05 -37.55 -8.68
CA PRO A 357 3.21 -37.97 -9.39
C PRO A 357 4.49 -37.64 -8.61
N LYS A 358 5.59 -38.33 -8.96
CA LYS A 358 6.89 -37.96 -8.42
C LYS A 358 7.20 -36.52 -8.80
N ASP A 359 7.65 -35.72 -7.83
CA ASP A 359 7.97 -34.29 -7.99
C ASP A 359 6.76 -33.37 -8.19
N MET A 360 5.53 -33.80 -7.87
CA MET A 360 4.33 -32.94 -7.86
C MET A 360 3.69 -32.85 -6.48
N THR A 361 3.08 -31.72 -6.15
CA THR A 361 2.29 -31.56 -4.93
C THR A 361 0.79 -31.45 -5.23
N LEU A 362 -0.01 -32.08 -4.40
CA LEU A 362 -1.47 -31.91 -4.38
C LEU A 362 -1.92 -30.98 -3.26
N ASN A 363 -1.00 -30.54 -2.40
CA ASN A 363 -1.32 -29.79 -1.20
C ASN A 363 -1.32 -28.28 -1.48
N MET A 364 -2.36 -27.62 -1.04
CA MET A 364 -2.58 -26.18 -1.21
C MET A 364 -2.95 -25.52 0.10
N ARG A 365 -2.48 -24.30 0.30
CA ARG A 365 -2.99 -23.42 1.33
C ARG A 365 -3.95 -22.41 0.73
N PHE A 366 -4.84 -21.91 1.56
CA PHE A 366 -5.82 -20.90 1.21
C PHE A 366 -5.51 -19.65 2.00
N ASP A 367 -5.07 -18.60 1.29
CA ASP A 367 -4.80 -17.30 1.85
C ASP A 367 -6.07 -16.44 1.71
N TYR A 368 -6.58 -15.97 2.85
CA TYR A 368 -7.79 -15.15 2.88
C TYR A 368 -7.57 -13.79 2.19
N GLN A 369 -8.50 -13.40 1.31
CA GLN A 369 -8.43 -12.17 0.52
C GLN A 369 -9.63 -11.24 0.73
N GLY A 370 -10.34 -11.35 1.85
CA GLY A 370 -11.66 -10.77 2.07
C GLY A 370 -12.77 -11.74 1.61
N TYR A 371 -13.73 -11.99 2.51
CA TYR A 371 -14.83 -12.92 2.24
C TYR A 371 -15.63 -12.52 0.98
N PRO A 372 -16.03 -13.43 0.11
CA PRO A 372 -15.77 -14.88 0.16
C PRO A 372 -14.54 -15.31 -0.65
N CYS A 373 -13.54 -14.45 -0.76
CA CYS A 373 -12.42 -14.61 -1.68
C CYS A 373 -11.19 -15.24 -1.03
N TRP A 374 -10.53 -16.10 -1.79
CA TRP A 374 -9.33 -16.82 -1.42
C TRP A 374 -8.28 -16.72 -2.50
N ARG A 375 -7.02 -16.65 -2.11
CA ARG A 375 -5.90 -16.95 -2.96
C ARG A 375 -5.48 -18.38 -2.69
N ILE A 376 -5.34 -19.19 -3.74
CA ILE A 376 -4.98 -20.62 -3.63
C ILE A 376 -3.51 -20.74 -4.01
N VAL A 377 -2.70 -21.30 -3.10
CA VAL A 377 -1.24 -21.35 -3.24
C VAL A 377 -0.74 -22.78 -3.02
N PRO A 378 0.06 -23.35 -3.93
CA PRO A 378 0.73 -24.62 -3.69
C PRO A 378 1.59 -24.58 -2.42
N MET A 379 1.58 -25.67 -1.64
CA MET A 379 2.36 -25.72 -0.39
C MET A 379 3.87 -25.82 -0.64
N ASP A 380 4.26 -26.35 -1.81
CA ASP A 380 5.65 -26.50 -2.19
C ASP A 380 5.76 -26.45 -3.73
N PRO A 381 6.47 -25.49 -4.27
CA PRO A 381 7.18 -24.36 -3.63
C PRO A 381 6.22 -23.27 -3.15
N ALA A 382 6.50 -22.70 -2.00
CA ALA A 382 5.65 -21.71 -1.33
C ALA A 382 5.47 -20.38 -2.10
N ASP A 383 6.11 -20.24 -3.24
CA ASP A 383 6.19 -18.98 -3.99
C ASP A 383 5.33 -18.95 -5.26
N LEU A 384 4.45 -19.94 -5.46
CA LEU A 384 3.58 -20.03 -6.63
C LEU A 384 2.13 -19.71 -6.26
N TYR A 385 1.45 -19.00 -7.16
CA TYR A 385 0.03 -18.66 -7.05
C TYR A 385 -0.74 -19.18 -8.26
N LEU A 386 -2.04 -19.50 -8.06
CA LEU A 386 -2.95 -19.74 -9.14
C LEU A 386 -3.46 -18.42 -9.71
N GLU A 387 -3.38 -18.27 -11.01
CA GLU A 387 -3.97 -17.13 -11.73
C GLU A 387 -4.78 -17.60 -12.93
N ASP A 388 -5.65 -16.70 -13.41
CA ASP A 388 -6.33 -16.87 -14.68
C ASP A 388 -5.36 -16.47 -15.81
N TYR A 389 -4.60 -17.43 -16.29
CA TYR A 389 -3.67 -17.21 -17.39
C TYR A 389 -4.37 -17.36 -18.74
N ARG A 390 -4.30 -16.33 -19.58
CA ARG A 390 -4.96 -16.31 -20.89
C ARG A 390 -4.02 -16.61 -22.05
N VAL A 391 -3.65 -17.86 -22.25
CA VAL A 391 -3.23 -18.34 -23.58
C VAL A 391 -4.46 -18.54 -24.46
N SER A 392 -5.56 -18.98 -23.88
CA SER A 392 -6.92 -18.89 -24.35
C SER A 392 -7.82 -18.42 -23.20
N LEU A 393 -8.99 -17.86 -23.49
CA LEU A 393 -9.92 -17.30 -22.48
C LEU A 393 -10.29 -18.27 -21.34
N ASP A 394 -10.03 -19.54 -21.51
CA ASP A 394 -10.42 -20.63 -20.60
C ASP A 394 -9.25 -21.31 -19.88
N THR A 395 -7.99 -20.97 -20.19
CA THR A 395 -6.83 -21.66 -19.61
C THR A 395 -6.34 -21.00 -18.34
N MET A 396 -5.95 -21.81 -17.36
CA MET A 396 -5.36 -21.41 -16.09
C MET A 396 -3.92 -21.90 -15.98
N ALA A 397 -3.07 -21.12 -15.34
CA ALA A 397 -1.65 -21.42 -15.19
C ALA A 397 -1.10 -21.03 -13.83
N ILE A 398 0.08 -21.55 -13.52
CA ILE A 398 0.84 -21.22 -12.32
C ILE A 398 1.71 -19.98 -12.60
N VAL A 399 1.73 -19.09 -11.63
CA VAL A 399 2.55 -17.89 -11.67
C VAL A 399 3.43 -17.80 -10.44
N SER A 400 4.70 -17.46 -10.64
CA SER A 400 5.62 -17.30 -9.53
C SER A 400 5.30 -16.04 -8.72
N LYS A 401 5.61 -16.06 -7.44
CA LYS A 401 5.48 -14.91 -6.52
C LYS A 401 6.16 -13.63 -7.02
N GLN A 402 7.15 -13.76 -7.87
CA GLN A 402 7.95 -12.65 -8.40
C GLN A 402 7.44 -12.16 -9.76
N ILE A 403 6.49 -12.82 -10.35
CA ILE A 403 6.00 -12.59 -11.69
C ILE A 403 4.49 -12.50 -11.63
N TYR A 404 3.95 -11.34 -12.01
CA TYR A 404 2.51 -11.12 -12.08
C TYR A 404 2.06 -11.24 -13.52
N ILE A 405 1.10 -12.13 -13.77
CA ILE A 405 0.44 -12.24 -15.07
C ILE A 405 -0.82 -11.39 -15.02
N TRP A 406 -0.94 -10.54 -16.02
CA TRP A 406 -2.12 -9.71 -16.22
C TRP A 406 -3.19 -10.51 -16.94
N ALA A 407 -4.34 -10.69 -16.33
CA ALA A 407 -5.41 -11.44 -16.93
C ALA A 407 -5.98 -10.85 -18.24
N ASN A 408 -5.69 -9.61 -18.55
CA ASN A 408 -6.10 -9.01 -19.80
C ASN A 408 -5.12 -9.23 -20.94
N ASN A 409 -3.98 -9.86 -20.67
CA ASN A 409 -3.02 -10.17 -21.70
C ASN A 409 -2.30 -11.48 -21.40
N PRO A 410 -2.66 -12.56 -22.12
CA PRO A 410 -2.18 -13.91 -21.83
C PRO A 410 -0.68 -14.12 -22.04
N ASP A 411 -0.02 -13.21 -22.77
CA ASP A 411 1.38 -13.38 -23.15
C ASP A 411 2.36 -12.65 -22.24
N ARG A 412 1.94 -12.25 -21.00
CA ARG A 412 2.72 -11.27 -20.24
C ARG A 412 2.95 -11.63 -18.80
N CYS A 413 4.22 -11.75 -18.50
CA CYS A 413 4.77 -11.89 -17.16
C CYS A 413 5.48 -10.61 -16.77
N TYR A 414 5.15 -9.99 -15.63
CA TYR A 414 5.90 -8.88 -15.09
C TYR A 414 6.69 -9.31 -13.88
N GLU A 415 7.99 -9.03 -13.91
CA GLU A 415 8.78 -9.02 -12.69
C GLU A 415 8.41 -7.79 -11.85
N LYS A 416 8.06 -8.03 -10.60
CA LYS A 416 8.11 -7.13 -9.45
C LYS A 416 7.84 -5.64 -9.68
N ASP A 417 6.64 -5.22 -9.97
CA ASP A 417 6.28 -3.86 -9.59
C ASP A 417 5.17 -3.87 -8.53
N VAL A 418 5.63 -3.76 -7.28
CA VAL A 418 4.93 -4.25 -6.10
C VAL A 418 3.96 -3.22 -5.50
N THR A 419 3.96 -1.94 -5.89
CA THR A 419 3.38 -0.93 -5.02
C THR A 419 2.12 -0.21 -5.49
N ALA A 420 1.93 0.02 -6.78
CA ALA A 420 0.76 0.78 -7.25
C ALA A 420 -0.22 -0.03 -8.10
N TYR A 421 0.26 -1.11 -8.68
CA TYR A 421 -0.50 -1.93 -9.63
C TYR A 421 -1.14 -3.18 -9.00
N GLN A 422 -0.63 -3.65 -7.88
CA GLN A 422 -1.09 -4.88 -7.22
C GLN A 422 -2.57 -4.82 -6.81
N SER A 423 -3.06 -3.70 -6.34
CA SER A 423 -4.48 -3.58 -5.95
C SER A 423 -5.44 -3.69 -7.12
N ARG A 424 -4.99 -3.43 -8.36
CA ARG A 424 -5.85 -3.48 -9.56
C ARG A 424 -5.99 -4.89 -10.13
N TYR A 425 -4.99 -5.77 -9.94
CA TYR A 425 -4.91 -7.07 -10.61
C TYR A 425 -5.01 -8.27 -9.69
N ILE A 426 -5.01 -8.04 -8.40
CA ILE A 426 -5.21 -9.06 -7.36
C ILE A 426 -6.51 -9.86 -7.56
N ASN A 427 -7.53 -9.28 -8.19
CA ASN A 427 -8.80 -9.97 -8.43
C ASN A 427 -8.67 -11.19 -9.34
N HIS A 428 -7.63 -11.27 -10.19
CA HIS A 428 -7.36 -12.46 -11.00
C HIS A 428 -6.81 -13.64 -10.20
N GLN A 429 -6.23 -13.36 -9.04
CA GLN A 429 -5.76 -14.37 -8.09
C GLN A 429 -6.82 -14.67 -7.02
N LYS A 430 -7.97 -13.98 -7.04
CA LYS A 430 -9.04 -14.18 -6.06
C LYS A 430 -10.08 -15.17 -6.57
N TRP A 431 -10.30 -16.18 -5.78
CA TRP A 431 -11.21 -17.28 -6.06
C TRP A 431 -12.34 -17.30 -5.06
N VAL A 432 -13.56 -17.30 -5.53
CA VAL A 432 -14.78 -17.38 -4.72
C VAL A 432 -15.19 -18.84 -4.64
N ILE A 433 -15.25 -19.38 -3.43
CA ILE A 433 -15.63 -20.77 -3.18
C ILE A 433 -17.09 -20.80 -2.72
N MET A 434 -17.94 -21.43 -3.51
CA MET A 434 -19.39 -21.48 -3.29
C MET A 434 -19.87 -22.91 -3.05
N PRO A 435 -20.46 -23.21 -1.91
CA PRO A 435 -21.08 -24.52 -1.67
C PRO A 435 -22.19 -24.85 -2.69
N VAL A 436 -22.25 -26.11 -3.12
CA VAL A 436 -23.32 -26.63 -4.00
C VAL A 436 -23.99 -27.89 -3.44
N GLY A 437 -23.88 -28.12 -2.13
CA GLY A 437 -24.43 -29.26 -1.41
C GLY A 437 -23.47 -30.45 -1.32
N ASP A 438 -23.77 -31.41 -0.42
CA ASP A 438 -23.03 -32.67 -0.24
C ASP A 438 -21.50 -32.54 -0.05
N GLY A 439 -21.07 -31.45 0.61
CA GLY A 439 -19.63 -31.16 0.80
C GLY A 439 -18.89 -30.78 -0.47
N MET A 440 -19.63 -30.48 -1.54
CA MET A 440 -19.09 -30.01 -2.82
C MET A 440 -19.16 -28.48 -2.93
N CYS A 441 -18.28 -27.91 -3.74
CA CYS A 441 -18.28 -26.50 -4.09
C CYS A 441 -18.04 -26.30 -5.59
N LYS A 442 -18.32 -25.08 -6.06
CA LYS A 442 -17.85 -24.51 -7.32
C LYS A 442 -16.89 -23.39 -7.00
N ILE A 443 -15.87 -23.20 -7.84
CA ILE A 443 -14.81 -22.22 -7.62
C ILE A 443 -14.83 -21.23 -8.79
N MET A 444 -15.04 -19.95 -8.51
CA MET A 444 -15.17 -18.88 -9.52
C MET A 444 -14.03 -17.88 -9.39
N ASN A 445 -13.46 -17.44 -10.50
CA ASN A 445 -12.54 -16.32 -10.49
C ASN A 445 -13.28 -15.00 -10.27
N LYS A 446 -12.81 -14.19 -9.33
CA LYS A 446 -13.46 -12.91 -8.99
C LYS A 446 -13.47 -11.92 -10.18
N GLN A 447 -12.45 -11.93 -11.02
CA GLN A 447 -12.33 -10.99 -12.13
C GLN A 447 -13.12 -11.42 -13.36
N THR A 448 -13.03 -12.70 -13.74
CA THR A 448 -13.63 -13.21 -14.99
C THR A 448 -15.07 -13.66 -14.82
N GLY A 449 -15.48 -14.01 -13.59
CA GLY A 449 -16.77 -14.63 -13.33
C GLY A 449 -16.90 -16.06 -13.86
N LEU A 450 -15.79 -16.65 -14.38
CA LEU A 450 -15.76 -18.01 -14.88
C LEU A 450 -15.40 -19.00 -13.79
N PHE A 451 -15.87 -20.25 -13.95
CA PHE A 451 -15.74 -21.32 -12.97
C PHE A 451 -14.70 -22.34 -13.37
N TRP A 452 -14.02 -22.91 -12.40
CA TRP A 452 -13.11 -24.02 -12.62
C TRP A 452 -13.84 -25.22 -13.24
N GLU A 453 -13.25 -25.78 -14.29
CA GLU A 453 -13.70 -26.99 -14.97
C GLU A 453 -12.49 -27.87 -15.28
N SER A 454 -12.63 -29.17 -15.07
CA SER A 454 -11.66 -30.18 -15.57
C SER A 454 -11.97 -30.51 -17.01
N ARG A 455 -10.95 -30.48 -17.86
CA ARG A 455 -11.05 -30.80 -19.29
C ARG A 455 -9.80 -31.55 -19.77
N VAL A 456 -9.99 -32.50 -20.64
CA VAL A 456 -8.85 -33.13 -21.36
C VAL A 456 -8.39 -32.20 -22.46
N ASP A 457 -7.10 -31.88 -22.48
CA ASP A 457 -6.47 -31.14 -23.55
C ASP A 457 -6.29 -32.03 -24.77
N ASN A 458 -6.92 -31.67 -25.88
CA ASN A 458 -6.92 -32.46 -27.12
C ASN A 458 -5.52 -32.59 -27.74
N ASN A 459 -4.60 -31.69 -27.47
CA ASN A 459 -3.26 -31.68 -28.05
C ASN A 459 -2.30 -32.60 -27.26
N THR A 460 -2.44 -32.64 -25.95
CA THR A 460 -1.52 -33.33 -25.05
C THR A 460 -2.12 -34.63 -24.47
N GLY A 461 -3.44 -34.80 -24.54
CA GLY A 461 -4.17 -35.87 -23.88
C GLY A 461 -4.20 -35.80 -22.35
N LYS A 462 -3.66 -34.72 -21.76
CA LYS A 462 -3.64 -34.53 -20.32
C LYS A 462 -4.93 -33.88 -19.82
N GLU A 463 -5.33 -34.20 -18.60
CA GLU A 463 -6.42 -33.53 -17.93
C GLU A 463 -5.88 -32.24 -17.29
N ILE A 464 -6.49 -31.11 -17.64
CA ILE A 464 -6.07 -29.77 -17.23
C ILE A 464 -7.21 -28.99 -16.59
N LEU A 465 -6.86 -28.02 -15.76
CA LEU A 465 -7.77 -27.05 -15.16
C LEU A 465 -8.03 -25.91 -16.14
N VAL A 466 -9.29 -25.62 -16.43
CA VAL A 466 -9.72 -24.50 -17.28
C VAL A 466 -10.82 -23.69 -16.61
N GLN A 467 -11.14 -22.52 -17.15
CA GLN A 467 -12.28 -21.72 -16.74
C GLN A 467 -13.40 -21.78 -17.79
N ASN A 468 -14.65 -21.88 -17.33
CA ASN A 468 -15.81 -21.88 -18.21
C ASN A 468 -17.06 -21.32 -17.50
N PHE A 469 -18.11 -21.00 -18.27
CA PHE A 469 -19.41 -20.70 -17.70
C PHE A 469 -19.95 -21.88 -16.90
N TYR A 470 -20.56 -21.61 -15.74
CA TYR A 470 -21.12 -22.66 -14.91
C TYR A 470 -22.36 -23.31 -15.58
N SER A 471 -22.28 -24.59 -15.81
CA SER A 471 -23.34 -25.40 -16.41
C SER A 471 -23.83 -26.52 -15.50
N GLY A 472 -23.31 -26.60 -14.26
CA GLY A 472 -23.68 -27.63 -13.28
C GLY A 472 -23.06 -29.01 -13.51
N LYS A 473 -22.19 -29.18 -14.51
CA LYS A 473 -21.50 -30.46 -14.78
C LYS A 473 -20.70 -30.93 -13.57
N ALA A 474 -20.52 -32.25 -13.45
CA ALA A 474 -19.67 -32.83 -12.41
C ALA A 474 -18.21 -32.34 -12.49
N THR A 475 -17.70 -32.07 -13.71
CA THR A 475 -16.36 -31.52 -13.97
C THR A 475 -16.19 -30.07 -13.51
N GLN A 476 -17.26 -29.38 -13.12
CA GLN A 476 -17.25 -28.04 -12.53
C GLN A 476 -17.53 -28.05 -11.01
N LYS A 477 -17.64 -29.25 -10.41
CA LYS A 477 -17.83 -29.41 -8.97
C LYS A 477 -16.56 -29.96 -8.33
N TRP A 478 -16.26 -29.46 -7.13
CA TRP A 478 -15.01 -29.72 -6.45
C TRP A 478 -15.24 -30.10 -4.99
N LYS A 479 -14.37 -30.94 -4.44
CA LYS A 479 -14.27 -31.20 -3.00
C LYS A 479 -12.97 -30.62 -2.49
N ILE A 480 -13.03 -29.80 -1.46
CA ILE A 480 -11.85 -29.28 -0.75
C ILE A 480 -11.67 -30.13 0.50
N ILE A 481 -10.60 -30.88 0.54
CA ILE A 481 -10.33 -31.90 1.56
C ILE A 481 -9.19 -31.40 2.44
N LYS A 482 -9.49 -31.01 3.68
CA LYS A 482 -8.49 -30.64 4.69
C LYS A 482 -7.61 -31.84 5.02
N LYS A 483 -6.28 -31.67 5.03
CA LYS A 483 -5.30 -32.75 5.25
C LYS A 483 -4.47 -32.57 6.52
N GLY A 484 -4.03 -31.38 6.83
CA GLY A 484 -3.22 -31.10 8.00
C GLY A 484 -3.16 -29.61 8.33
N LYS A 485 -2.45 -29.27 9.41
CA LYS A 485 -2.38 -27.89 9.89
C LYS A 485 -1.54 -27.04 8.94
N ASN A 486 -2.06 -25.89 8.53
CA ASN A 486 -1.32 -24.91 7.76
C ASN A 486 -0.32 -24.15 8.67
N PRO A 487 1.01 -24.26 8.44
CA PRO A 487 1.99 -23.52 9.23
C PRO A 487 1.94 -22.00 9.00
N TYR A 488 1.34 -21.56 7.90
CA TYR A 488 1.16 -20.15 7.52
C TYR A 488 -0.26 -19.65 7.80
N ALA A 489 -1.02 -20.34 8.69
CA ALA A 489 -2.40 -20.00 9.01
C ALA A 489 -2.57 -18.52 9.32
N GLN A 490 -3.47 -17.88 8.60
CA GLN A 490 -3.74 -16.45 8.75
C GLN A 490 -4.64 -16.18 9.95
N SER A 491 -4.34 -15.10 10.67
CA SER A 491 -4.97 -14.77 11.93
C SER A 491 -6.37 -14.17 11.81
N PHE A 492 -6.75 -13.69 10.61
CA PHE A 492 -8.00 -12.96 10.40
C PHE A 492 -9.26 -13.80 10.71
N PHE A 493 -9.23 -15.10 10.37
CA PHE A 493 -10.32 -16.03 10.68
C PHE A 493 -10.38 -16.47 12.13
N ARG A 494 -9.31 -16.26 12.90
CA ARG A 494 -9.27 -16.68 14.31
C ARG A 494 -9.99 -15.74 15.25
N ILE A 495 -10.36 -14.56 14.77
CA ILE A 495 -11.26 -13.67 15.49
C ILE A 495 -12.67 -14.18 15.17
N GLY A 496 -13.12 -15.26 15.80
CA GLY A 496 -14.36 -15.99 15.52
C GLY A 496 -15.45 -15.12 14.93
N ASN A 497 -16.36 -15.59 14.16
CA ASN A 497 -17.50 -14.92 13.52
C ASN A 497 -17.37 -13.43 13.10
N ALA A 498 -16.14 -12.87 13.09
CA ALA A 498 -15.87 -11.50 12.65
C ALA A 498 -15.87 -11.35 11.12
N GLN A 499 -16.12 -12.44 10.39
CA GLN A 499 -16.01 -12.47 8.93
C GLN A 499 -16.89 -11.45 8.24
N SER A 500 -18.16 -11.34 8.66
CA SER A 500 -19.11 -10.40 8.07
C SER A 500 -18.71 -8.95 8.26
N GLU A 501 -18.27 -8.64 9.47
CA GLU A 501 -17.88 -7.27 9.82
C GLU A 501 -16.55 -6.90 9.14
N ALA A 502 -15.61 -7.84 9.06
CA ALA A 502 -14.36 -7.64 8.33
C ALA A 502 -14.57 -7.41 6.83
N VAL A 503 -15.51 -8.11 6.20
CA VAL A 503 -15.86 -7.89 4.78
C VAL A 503 -16.41 -6.50 4.56
N LYS A 504 -17.36 -6.05 5.38
CA LYS A 504 -17.92 -4.71 5.28
C LYS A 504 -16.84 -3.63 5.38
N VAL A 505 -15.90 -3.80 6.31
CA VAL A 505 -14.78 -2.88 6.48
C VAL A 505 -13.86 -2.91 5.27
N THR A 506 -13.52 -4.09 4.75
CA THR A 506 -12.63 -4.25 3.58
C THR A 506 -13.20 -3.55 2.34
N ASP A 507 -14.50 -3.71 2.09
CA ASP A 507 -15.18 -3.05 0.96
C ASP A 507 -15.08 -1.52 1.03
N VAL A 508 -15.16 -0.95 2.25
CA VAL A 508 -15.05 0.51 2.45
C VAL A 508 -13.59 0.97 2.50
N MET A 509 -12.66 0.13 2.95
CA MET A 509 -11.23 0.42 2.89
C MET A 509 -10.77 0.72 1.47
N ASP A 510 -11.21 -0.07 0.51
CA ASP A 510 -10.85 0.10 -0.91
C ASP A 510 -11.35 1.43 -1.53
N LEU A 511 -12.16 2.21 -0.81
CA LEU A 511 -12.59 3.54 -1.25
C LEU A 511 -11.53 4.63 -1.00
N PHE A 512 -10.46 4.33 -0.28
CA PHE A 512 -9.39 5.28 -0.03
C PHE A 512 -8.44 5.35 -1.23
N ASP A 513 -8.06 6.56 -1.61
CA ASP A 513 -7.11 6.82 -2.69
C ASP A 513 -5.81 7.40 -2.11
N PRO A 514 -4.71 6.63 -2.03
CA PRO A 514 -3.44 7.12 -1.48
C PRO A 514 -2.89 8.32 -2.24
N ALA A 515 -2.43 9.33 -1.52
CA ALA A 515 -1.72 10.50 -2.03
C ALA A 515 -0.31 10.56 -1.43
N LYS A 516 0.66 11.09 -2.18
CA LYS A 516 2.07 11.16 -1.74
C LYS A 516 2.34 12.28 -0.74
N SER A 517 1.58 13.37 -0.83
CA SER A 517 1.80 14.55 0.00
C SER A 517 0.55 14.97 0.78
N ARG A 518 0.78 15.57 1.92
CA ARG A 518 -0.22 16.30 2.69
C ARG A 518 0.42 17.57 3.26
N GLY A 519 -0.42 18.51 3.65
CA GLY A 519 0.02 19.64 4.44
C GLY A 519 0.54 19.25 5.84
N SER A 520 1.13 20.20 6.55
CA SER A 520 1.72 19.99 7.89
C SER A 520 0.69 19.72 9.00
N VAL A 521 -0.61 19.88 8.73
CA VAL A 521 -1.69 19.66 9.70
C VAL A 521 -2.43 18.38 9.38
N THR A 522 -2.55 17.48 10.36
CA THR A 522 -3.29 16.23 10.24
C THR A 522 -4.80 16.54 10.14
N PRO A 523 -5.53 16.00 9.13
CA PRO A 523 -6.97 16.19 9.03
C PRO A 523 -7.70 15.45 10.16
N SER A 524 -8.90 15.93 10.53
CA SER A 524 -9.75 15.16 11.44
C SER A 524 -10.23 13.86 10.81
N LEU A 525 -10.51 12.85 11.62
CA LEU A 525 -11.02 11.56 11.12
C LEU A 525 -12.33 11.73 10.36
N ALA A 526 -13.23 12.62 10.79
CA ALA A 526 -14.47 12.90 10.07
C ALA A 526 -14.20 13.48 8.67
N SER A 527 -13.21 14.38 8.54
CA SER A 527 -12.77 14.91 7.24
C SER A 527 -12.15 13.82 6.38
N LEU A 528 -11.29 13.00 6.97
CA LEU A 528 -10.62 11.90 6.29
C LEU A 528 -11.62 10.88 5.72
N CYS A 529 -12.67 10.55 6.47
CA CYS A 529 -13.75 9.67 5.98
C CYS A 529 -14.50 10.28 4.76
N ARG A 530 -14.60 11.61 4.70
CA ARG A 530 -15.22 12.30 3.55
C ARG A 530 -14.32 12.36 2.34
N TYR A 531 -13.03 12.67 2.53
CA TYR A 531 -12.10 12.92 1.43
C TYR A 531 -11.45 11.65 0.90
N ARG A 532 -11.21 10.67 1.78
CA ARG A 532 -10.69 9.34 1.45
C ARG A 532 -9.41 9.41 0.62
N THR A 533 -8.51 10.32 0.99
CA THR A 533 -7.21 10.47 0.33
C THR A 533 -6.20 11.05 1.29
N GLY A 534 -4.94 10.65 1.16
CA GLY A 534 -3.83 11.11 1.97
C GLY A 534 -2.64 10.16 1.94
N PRO A 535 -1.53 10.48 2.62
CA PRO A 535 -0.38 9.60 2.75
C PRO A 535 -0.67 8.41 3.67
N CYS A 536 0.30 7.51 3.80
CA CYS A 536 0.18 6.25 4.56
C CYS A 536 -0.38 6.40 5.99
N LYS A 537 -0.09 7.50 6.69
CA LYS A 537 -0.64 7.75 8.03
C LYS A 537 -2.14 8.00 7.98
N ASP A 538 -2.61 8.75 6.99
CA ASP A 538 -4.02 9.07 6.82
C ASP A 538 -4.79 7.82 6.38
N GLU A 539 -4.21 7.02 5.48
CA GLU A 539 -4.74 5.72 5.08
C GLU A 539 -4.88 4.77 6.28
N ALA A 540 -3.81 4.62 7.08
CA ALA A 540 -3.84 3.79 8.27
C ALA A 540 -4.86 4.29 9.30
N SER A 541 -5.04 5.60 9.45
CA SER A 541 -6.03 6.20 10.34
C SER A 541 -7.45 5.93 9.84
N TYR A 542 -7.70 6.06 8.53
CA TYR A 542 -8.99 5.75 7.92
C TYR A 542 -9.38 4.29 8.15
N VAL A 543 -8.48 3.35 7.85
CA VAL A 543 -8.68 1.92 8.03
C VAL A 543 -8.93 1.56 9.51
N ALA A 544 -8.16 2.13 10.42
CA ALA A 544 -8.35 1.90 11.85
C ALA A 544 -9.68 2.46 12.36
N ALA A 545 -10.11 3.64 11.89
CA ALA A 545 -11.40 4.22 12.26
C ALA A 545 -12.57 3.32 11.82
N LEU A 546 -12.56 2.84 10.57
CA LEU A 546 -13.58 1.93 10.06
C LEU A 546 -13.62 0.61 10.85
N SER A 547 -12.45 0.02 11.10
CA SER A 547 -12.36 -1.22 11.88
C SER A 547 -12.89 -1.06 13.29
N ARG A 548 -12.51 0.02 13.98
CA ARG A 548 -12.97 0.32 15.36
C ARG A 548 -14.45 0.69 15.41
N TYR A 549 -15.00 1.28 14.34
CA TYR A 549 -16.43 1.51 14.19
C TYR A 549 -17.21 0.19 14.24
N MET A 550 -16.65 -0.87 13.66
CA MET A 550 -17.22 -2.22 13.66
C MET A 550 -16.77 -3.07 14.88
N GLY A 551 -16.12 -2.50 15.87
CA GLY A 551 -15.63 -3.21 17.06
C GLY A 551 -14.40 -4.09 16.83
N ILE A 552 -13.74 -4.00 15.67
CA ILE A 552 -12.53 -4.77 15.35
C ILE A 552 -11.31 -4.06 15.92
N PRO A 553 -10.50 -4.72 16.79
CA PRO A 553 -9.35 -4.09 17.43
C PRO A 553 -8.17 -3.97 16.46
N VAL A 554 -8.08 -2.82 15.78
CA VAL A 554 -6.99 -2.49 14.87
C VAL A 554 -6.11 -1.41 15.47
N ALA A 555 -4.81 -1.71 15.52
CA ALA A 555 -3.75 -0.78 15.88
C ALA A 555 -3.18 -0.07 14.65
N ILE A 556 -2.45 1.00 14.90
CA ILE A 556 -1.62 1.69 13.92
C ILE A 556 -0.17 1.52 14.35
N ASP A 557 0.63 0.85 13.52
CA ASP A 557 2.05 0.65 13.73
C ASP A 557 2.86 1.54 12.79
N PHE A 558 4.04 1.94 13.22
CA PHE A 558 4.90 2.82 12.41
C PHE A 558 6.38 2.58 12.66
N THR A 559 7.19 2.82 11.62
CA THR A 559 8.62 3.04 11.76
C THR A 559 8.87 4.55 11.76
N PRO A 560 9.59 5.10 12.78
CA PRO A 560 9.79 6.53 12.88
C PRO A 560 10.63 7.10 11.74
N HIS A 561 11.49 6.27 11.19
CA HIS A 561 12.28 6.52 9.99
C HIS A 561 12.81 5.20 9.41
N TRP A 562 12.95 5.10 8.09
CA TRP A 562 13.61 3.95 7.48
C TRP A 562 15.12 3.96 7.79
N GLY A 563 15.70 2.79 7.98
CA GLY A 563 17.14 2.64 8.23
C GLY A 563 18.00 2.88 7.00
N ASN A 564 17.45 2.71 5.80
CA ASN A 564 18.18 2.78 4.52
C ASN A 564 17.55 3.71 3.48
N ARG A 565 16.58 4.53 3.86
CA ARG A 565 15.83 5.43 2.97
C ARG A 565 15.43 6.70 3.70
N THR A 566 15.01 7.71 2.97
CA THR A 566 14.32 8.88 3.51
C THR A 566 12.90 8.52 3.96
N ASN A 567 12.31 9.35 4.79
CA ASN A 567 10.95 9.24 5.29
C ASN A 567 10.69 8.12 6.31
N ASN A 568 9.47 8.10 6.80
CA ASN A 568 8.90 7.12 7.71
C ASN A 568 7.80 6.32 7.02
N HIS A 569 7.17 5.40 7.75
CA HIS A 569 6.01 4.69 7.26
C HIS A 569 5.07 4.29 8.38
N THR A 570 3.79 4.21 8.05
CA THR A 570 2.69 3.86 8.96
C THR A 570 1.78 2.85 8.28
N TRP A 571 1.32 1.86 9.05
CA TRP A 571 0.42 0.80 8.57
C TRP A 571 -0.50 0.31 9.67
N ASN A 572 -1.43 -0.58 9.35
CA ASN A 572 -2.35 -1.18 10.30
C ASN A 572 -1.85 -2.53 10.83
N ALA A 573 -2.28 -2.88 12.04
CA ALA A 573 -2.04 -4.18 12.63
C ALA A 573 -3.30 -4.68 13.35
N LEU A 574 -3.80 -5.85 12.98
CA LEU A 574 -4.90 -6.51 13.66
C LEU A 574 -4.40 -7.08 14.98
N VAL A 575 -4.94 -6.58 16.08
CA VAL A 575 -4.58 -7.07 17.41
C VAL A 575 -5.24 -8.43 17.63
N LEU A 576 -4.46 -9.39 18.12
CA LEU A 576 -4.91 -10.76 18.39
C LEU A 576 -5.22 -10.96 19.89
N PRO A 577 -6.03 -11.97 20.26
CA PRO A 577 -6.35 -12.29 21.65
C PRO A 577 -5.13 -12.51 22.56
N ASN A 578 -4.01 -12.92 22.02
CA ASN A 578 -2.76 -13.11 22.77
C ASN A 578 -1.93 -11.82 22.96
N GLY A 579 -2.48 -10.65 22.60
CA GLY A 579 -1.83 -9.34 22.71
C GLY A 579 -0.80 -9.03 21.63
N LYS A 580 -0.45 -9.98 20.74
CA LYS A 580 0.36 -9.73 19.54
C LYS A 580 -0.52 -9.16 18.43
N ALA A 581 0.09 -8.62 17.38
CA ALA A 581 -0.67 -8.16 16.25
C ALA A 581 -0.13 -8.69 14.93
N THR A 582 -1.02 -8.79 13.94
CA THR A 582 -0.69 -9.16 12.58
C THR A 582 -0.80 -7.94 11.68
N PRO A 583 0.29 -7.47 11.09
CA PRO A 583 0.27 -6.31 10.21
C PRO A 583 -0.49 -6.59 8.95
N PHE A 584 -1.14 -5.57 8.43
CA PHE A 584 -1.76 -5.55 7.11
C PHE A 584 -1.72 -4.14 6.54
N TYR A 585 -1.89 -4.05 5.25
CA TYR A 585 -1.96 -2.80 4.50
C TYR A 585 -3.16 -2.85 3.57
N MET A 586 -3.72 -1.70 3.22
CA MET A 586 -4.87 -1.65 2.32
C MET A 586 -4.59 -2.41 1.02
N GLY A 587 -5.49 -3.31 0.64
CA GLY A 587 -5.31 -4.20 -0.51
C GLY A 587 -4.45 -5.46 -0.25
N TYR A 588 -3.93 -5.64 0.97
CA TYR A 588 -3.14 -6.81 1.36
C TYR A 588 -3.82 -7.57 2.50
N VAL A 589 -3.47 -8.84 2.59
CA VAL A 589 -4.03 -9.74 3.60
C VAL A 589 -3.17 -9.69 4.87
N PRO A 590 -3.77 -9.69 6.06
CA PRO A 590 -3.02 -9.81 7.30
C PRO A 590 -2.12 -11.05 7.31
N GLY A 591 -0.84 -10.85 7.65
CA GLY A 591 0.16 -11.91 7.69
C GLY A 591 0.86 -12.24 6.36
N ASP A 592 0.55 -11.54 5.27
CA ASP A 592 1.30 -11.67 4.02
C ASP A 592 2.73 -11.12 4.19
N THR A 593 3.73 -12.01 4.14
CA THR A 593 5.15 -11.66 4.30
C THR A 593 5.74 -10.98 3.06
N THR A 594 5.00 -10.94 1.94
CA THR A 594 5.44 -10.24 0.73
C THR A 594 5.21 -8.75 0.81
N GLN A 595 4.41 -8.28 1.77
CA GLN A 595 4.18 -6.86 2.00
C GLN A 595 5.49 -6.15 2.34
N PHE A 596 5.61 -4.89 1.91
CA PHE A 596 6.80 -4.11 2.21
C PHE A 596 7.03 -3.91 3.72
N THR A 597 5.98 -4.04 4.56
CA THR A 597 6.09 -4.06 6.03
C THR A 597 7.01 -5.17 6.54
N HIS A 598 7.08 -6.29 5.83
CA HIS A 598 7.96 -7.43 6.11
C HIS A 598 9.16 -7.52 5.15
N SER A 599 9.18 -6.68 4.11
CA SER A 599 10.25 -6.73 3.11
C SER A 599 11.63 -6.46 3.73
N PRO A 600 12.64 -7.28 3.42
CA PRO A 600 14.02 -7.03 3.83
C PRO A 600 14.65 -5.81 3.15
N VAL A 601 14.01 -5.29 2.10
CA VAL A 601 14.45 -4.09 1.38
C VAL A 601 14.11 -2.80 2.14
N TYR A 602 13.06 -2.83 2.98
CA TYR A 602 12.63 -1.70 3.80
C TYR A 602 13.11 -1.90 5.23
N LEU A 603 14.33 -1.45 5.51
CA LEU A 603 14.99 -1.68 6.80
C LEU A 603 14.40 -0.79 7.89
N LYS A 604 13.89 -1.41 8.94
CA LYS A 604 13.25 -0.76 10.07
C LYS A 604 14.19 -0.75 11.27
N PRO A 605 14.65 0.43 11.72
CA PRO A 605 15.45 0.51 12.96
C PRO A 605 14.61 0.19 14.20
N LYS A 606 13.35 0.63 14.19
CA LYS A 606 12.35 0.40 15.24
C LYS A 606 10.96 0.32 14.63
N VAL A 607 10.06 -0.40 15.30
CA VAL A 607 8.62 -0.39 15.03
C VAL A 607 7.90 -0.07 16.34
N TYR A 608 7.05 0.94 16.28
CA TYR A 608 6.22 1.36 17.39
C TYR A 608 4.73 1.19 17.05
N ARG A 609 3.92 0.94 18.09
CA ARG A 609 2.46 0.83 17.99
C ARG A 609 1.81 1.95 18.76
N TYR A 610 0.94 2.75 18.12
CA TYR A 610 0.14 3.75 18.81
C TYR A 610 -0.83 3.10 19.80
N ARG A 611 -0.94 3.69 20.99
CA ARG A 611 -1.89 3.34 22.05
C ARG A 611 -2.55 4.62 22.54
N PHE A 612 -3.76 4.51 23.07
CA PHE A 612 -4.36 5.64 23.79
C PHE A 612 -3.75 5.76 25.19
N GLU A 613 -3.41 4.63 25.79
CA GLU A 613 -2.73 4.59 27.08
C GLU A 613 -1.33 5.18 27.00
N VAL A 614 -1.03 6.04 27.98
CA VAL A 614 0.29 6.64 28.12
C VAL A 614 1.32 5.58 28.53
N ASN A 615 2.42 5.53 27.82
CA ASN A 615 3.57 4.70 28.19
C ASN A 615 4.31 5.34 29.38
N GLN A 616 3.93 4.93 30.58
CA GLN A 616 4.48 5.47 31.82
C GLN A 616 6.01 5.33 31.90
N LYS A 617 6.56 4.28 31.29
CA LYS A 617 8.01 4.09 31.23
C LYS A 617 8.72 5.23 30.51
N ILE A 618 8.18 5.68 29.36
CA ILE A 618 8.75 6.82 28.61
C ILE A 618 8.66 8.09 29.46
N VAL A 619 7.53 8.34 30.11
CA VAL A 619 7.34 9.51 30.99
C VAL A 619 8.35 9.52 32.16
N ASP A 620 8.52 8.38 32.83
CA ASP A 620 9.42 8.27 33.99
C ASP A 620 10.90 8.33 33.58
N ASP A 621 11.26 7.70 32.46
CA ASP A 621 12.63 7.69 31.95
C ASP A 621 13.08 9.09 31.51
N LEU A 622 12.20 9.86 30.86
CA LEU A 622 12.49 11.20 30.34
C LEU A 622 12.15 12.34 31.31
N LYS A 623 11.72 12.00 32.53
CA LYS A 623 11.35 13.01 33.55
C LYS A 623 12.52 13.94 33.87
N GLY A 624 12.28 15.25 33.73
CA GLY A 624 13.27 16.30 34.02
C GLY A 624 14.22 16.62 32.87
N GLU A 625 14.16 15.88 31.73
CA GLU A 625 14.84 16.26 30.49
C GLU A 625 14.16 17.49 29.88
N LYS A 626 14.94 18.55 29.58
CA LYS A 626 14.43 19.79 29.02
C LYS A 626 14.28 19.73 27.51
N ASN A 627 15.19 19.01 26.86
CA ASN A 627 15.26 18.86 25.41
C ASN A 627 15.02 17.40 25.07
N ILE A 628 13.87 17.10 24.47
CA ILE A 628 13.45 15.76 24.07
C ILE A 628 13.14 15.79 22.58
N PRO A 629 13.67 14.86 21.75
CA PRO A 629 13.27 14.72 20.35
C PRO A 629 11.77 14.58 20.21
N GLU A 630 11.23 15.11 19.12
CA GLU A 630 9.77 15.20 18.91
C GLU A 630 9.06 13.85 19.04
N LEU A 631 9.66 12.79 18.50
CA LEU A 631 9.14 11.43 18.62
C LEU A 631 8.75 11.04 20.06
N PHE A 632 9.55 11.41 21.06
CA PHE A 632 9.37 11.00 22.46
C PHE A 632 8.57 12.01 23.29
N ARG A 633 8.13 13.13 22.72
CA ARG A 633 7.27 14.13 23.40
C ARG A 633 5.84 13.64 23.60
N LEU A 634 5.43 12.62 22.80
CA LEU A 634 4.13 12.00 22.86
C LEU A 634 4.29 10.53 23.27
N PRO A 635 4.27 10.22 24.57
CA PRO A 635 4.51 8.88 25.07
C PRO A 635 3.27 7.96 24.93
N THR A 636 2.58 8.02 23.78
CA THR A 636 1.36 7.25 23.47
C THR A 636 1.62 6.12 22.48
N PHE A 637 2.78 5.48 22.61
CA PHE A 637 3.16 4.33 21.81
C PHE A 637 3.98 3.31 22.63
N THR A 638 4.03 2.08 22.16
CA THR A 638 4.85 1.01 22.70
C THR A 638 5.76 0.43 21.63
N ASP A 639 6.91 -0.08 22.06
CA ASP A 639 7.87 -0.76 21.17
C ASP A 639 7.36 -2.17 20.85
N VAL A 640 7.22 -2.48 19.58
CA VAL A 640 6.80 -3.79 19.06
C VAL A 640 7.77 -4.32 18.00
N THR A 641 9.00 -3.84 17.99
CA THR A 641 10.01 -4.18 16.99
C THR A 641 10.24 -5.69 16.89
N ASP A 642 10.22 -6.39 18.04
CA ASP A 642 10.40 -7.85 18.09
C ASP A 642 9.22 -8.65 17.49
N GLU A 643 8.05 -8.02 17.27
CA GLU A 643 6.95 -8.66 16.53
C GLU A 643 7.23 -8.72 15.02
N TYR A 644 8.15 -7.87 14.52
CA TYR A 644 8.44 -7.69 13.10
C TYR A 644 9.80 -8.21 12.66
N LEU A 645 10.80 -8.14 13.52
CA LEU A 645 12.20 -8.29 13.17
C LEU A 645 12.93 -9.19 14.16
N ASN A 646 13.98 -9.81 13.64
CA ASN A 646 15.02 -10.38 14.50
C ASN A 646 15.95 -9.24 14.96
N THR A 647 15.88 -8.87 16.22
CA THR A 647 16.51 -7.68 16.79
C THR A 647 17.82 -7.99 17.54
N THR A 648 18.50 -6.94 17.98
CA THR A 648 19.69 -7.02 18.84
C THR A 648 19.75 -5.82 19.78
N ASP A 649 20.07 -6.04 21.04
CA ASP A 649 20.37 -4.99 22.00
C ASP A 649 21.76 -4.39 21.68
N VAL A 650 21.81 -3.09 21.49
CA VAL A 650 23.04 -2.34 21.22
C VAL A 650 23.55 -1.67 22.48
N VAL A 651 24.76 -2.03 22.89
CA VAL A 651 25.40 -1.44 24.06
C VAL A 651 26.55 -0.53 23.63
N ARG A 652 26.65 0.68 24.21
CA ARG A 652 27.71 1.65 23.96
C ARG A 652 28.22 2.28 25.25
N ASN A 653 29.54 2.53 25.28
CA ASN A 653 30.17 3.33 26.32
C ASN A 653 30.22 4.78 25.82
N LEU A 654 29.84 5.72 26.68
CA LEU A 654 29.95 7.14 26.42
C LEU A 654 31.32 7.66 26.90
N PRO A 655 31.94 8.61 26.19
CA PRO A 655 33.12 9.32 26.69
C PRO A 655 32.88 10.03 28.02
N ASP A 656 33.93 10.33 28.74
CA ASP A 656 33.83 10.91 30.10
C ASP A 656 33.05 12.23 30.12
N GLU A 657 33.11 13.04 29.10
CA GLU A 657 32.36 14.29 28.95
C GLU A 657 30.83 14.13 28.93
N PHE A 658 30.34 12.95 28.51
CA PHE A 658 28.91 12.60 28.43
C PHE A 658 28.48 11.53 29.45
N ARG A 659 29.38 11.12 30.32
CA ARG A 659 29.18 10.04 31.30
C ARG A 659 28.01 10.31 32.25
N ASP A 660 27.79 11.57 32.60
CA ASP A 660 26.76 12.02 33.53
C ASP A 660 25.43 12.38 32.84
N SER A 661 25.35 12.22 31.52
CA SER A 661 24.08 12.35 30.80
C SER A 661 23.09 11.31 31.30
N LYS A 662 21.81 11.65 31.38
CA LYS A 662 20.77 10.69 31.85
C LYS A 662 20.29 9.83 30.70
N ILE A 663 20.19 10.42 29.50
CA ILE A 663 19.61 9.83 28.30
C ILE A 663 20.57 9.98 27.14
N ALA A 664 20.73 8.94 26.37
CA ALA A 664 21.35 8.98 25.05
C ALA A 664 20.38 8.48 23.98
N TYR A 665 20.59 8.90 22.75
CA TYR A 665 19.73 8.56 21.61
C TYR A 665 20.52 7.78 20.58
N ILE A 666 19.86 6.83 19.92
CA ILE A 666 20.38 6.16 18.74
C ILE A 666 19.58 6.64 17.51
N CYS A 667 20.32 6.98 16.47
CA CYS A 667 19.81 7.66 15.30
C CYS A 667 20.13 6.90 14.02
N VAL A 668 19.28 7.06 13.01
CA VAL A 668 19.57 6.72 11.62
C VAL A 668 19.83 7.99 10.81
N ASN A 669 20.46 7.87 9.67
CA ASN A 669 20.77 9.03 8.84
C ASN A 669 19.61 9.39 7.90
N ASP A 670 19.39 10.70 7.72
CA ASP A 670 18.63 11.28 6.63
C ASP A 670 19.38 12.47 6.06
N LYS A 671 19.96 12.31 4.88
CA LYS A 671 20.86 13.29 4.26
C LYS A 671 22.05 13.63 5.20
N GLU A 672 22.20 14.87 5.58
CA GLU A 672 23.23 15.31 6.53
C GLU A 672 22.80 15.20 8.02
N GLN A 673 21.56 14.81 8.29
CA GLN A 673 20.98 14.79 9.63
C GLN A 673 20.91 13.38 10.23
N TRP A 674 20.97 13.33 11.56
CA TRP A 674 20.73 12.12 12.34
C TRP A 674 19.38 12.20 13.03
N ILE A 675 18.49 11.29 12.66
CA ILE A 675 17.13 11.23 13.15
C ILE A 675 17.02 10.24 14.30
N PRO A 676 16.65 10.70 15.52
CA PRO A 676 16.48 9.80 16.66
C PRO A 676 15.35 8.79 16.44
N VAL A 677 15.67 7.52 16.60
CA VAL A 677 14.71 6.42 16.47
C VAL A 677 14.47 5.66 17.75
N HIS A 678 15.39 5.72 18.71
CA HIS A 678 15.23 5.14 20.04
C HIS A 678 16.09 5.90 21.07
N TYR A 679 15.79 5.70 22.36
CA TYR A 679 16.57 6.25 23.46
C TYR A 679 16.98 5.15 24.43
N GLY A 680 18.03 5.41 25.19
CA GLY A 680 18.48 4.54 26.29
C GLY A 680 18.88 5.36 27.51
N LYS A 681 18.68 4.78 28.69
CA LYS A 681 19.17 5.37 29.96
C LYS A 681 20.66 5.13 30.08
N VAL A 682 21.38 6.17 30.46
CA VAL A 682 22.81 6.09 30.75
C VAL A 682 23.00 5.69 32.22
N SER A 683 23.79 4.68 32.44
CA SER A 683 24.19 4.22 33.76
C SER A 683 25.68 3.96 33.80
N HIS A 684 26.40 4.68 34.65
CA HIS A 684 27.88 4.57 34.79
C HIS A 684 28.61 4.76 33.45
N GLY A 685 28.15 5.72 32.64
CA GLY A 685 28.70 6.00 31.30
C GLY A 685 28.40 4.93 30.25
N LYS A 686 27.46 4.03 30.52
CA LYS A 686 27.05 2.98 29.59
C LYS A 686 25.57 3.14 29.26
N VAL A 687 25.24 2.96 28.00
CA VAL A 687 23.84 3.00 27.49
C VAL A 687 23.52 1.72 26.74
N THR A 688 22.29 1.24 26.90
CA THR A 688 21.74 0.11 26.15
C THR A 688 20.51 0.56 25.39
N PHE A 689 20.49 0.27 24.08
CA PHE A 689 19.34 0.45 23.21
C PHE A 689 18.76 -0.93 22.88
N THR A 690 17.55 -1.19 23.35
CA THR A 690 16.93 -2.51 23.24
C THR A 690 16.30 -2.75 21.88
N SER A 691 16.28 -4.01 21.42
CA SER A 691 15.52 -4.50 20.26
C SER A 691 15.76 -3.68 18.98
N MET A 692 17.02 -3.41 18.61
CA MET A 692 17.37 -2.64 17.42
C MET A 692 17.33 -3.50 16.15
N GLY A 693 16.81 -2.93 15.04
CA GLY A 693 16.81 -3.56 13.73
C GLY A 693 18.22 -3.73 13.17
N ARG A 694 18.47 -4.88 12.52
CA ARG A 694 19.78 -5.25 11.97
C ARG A 694 19.96 -4.76 10.54
N ASN A 695 21.21 -4.85 10.05
CA ASN A 695 21.66 -4.41 8.72
C ASN A 695 21.46 -2.90 8.49
N ILE A 696 21.65 -2.10 9.52
CA ILE A 696 21.43 -0.65 9.51
C ILE A 696 22.66 0.06 10.09
N LEU A 697 22.97 1.21 9.53
CA LEU A 697 23.99 2.11 10.03
C LEU A 697 23.38 3.08 11.05
N TYR A 698 23.96 3.13 12.23
CA TYR A 698 23.53 3.94 13.36
C TYR A 698 24.58 4.93 13.82
N SER A 699 24.13 6.04 14.43
CA SER A 699 24.96 6.91 15.27
C SER A 699 24.33 7.02 16.66
N VAL A 700 25.16 7.14 17.69
CA VAL A 700 24.73 7.39 19.07
C VAL A 700 25.14 8.79 19.50
N GLY A 701 24.34 9.46 20.28
CA GLY A 701 24.66 10.78 20.78
C GLY A 701 23.68 11.30 21.83
N ILE A 702 23.87 12.56 22.18
CA ILE A 702 23.07 13.29 23.15
C ILE A 702 22.22 14.32 22.39
N TRP A 703 21.03 14.60 22.94
CA TRP A 703 20.15 15.65 22.41
C TRP A 703 20.27 16.90 23.26
N GLN A 704 20.77 17.95 22.65
CA GLN A 704 21.00 19.23 23.32
C GLN A 704 20.61 20.39 22.41
N ASP A 705 19.94 21.40 22.94
CA ASP A 705 19.51 22.60 22.22
C ASP A 705 18.76 22.31 20.90
N ASN A 706 17.87 21.30 20.95
CA ASN A 706 17.13 20.75 19.81
C ASN A 706 18.02 20.19 18.67
N SER A 707 19.24 19.82 18.98
CA SER A 707 20.19 19.24 18.03
C SER A 707 20.78 17.94 18.55
N PHE A 708 21.12 17.06 17.63
CA PHE A 708 21.85 15.83 17.93
C PHE A 708 23.35 16.11 17.98
N ILE A 709 23.98 15.76 19.08
CA ILE A 709 25.44 15.81 19.27
C ILE A 709 25.95 14.37 19.22
N PRO A 710 26.62 13.96 18.11
CA PRO A 710 27.13 12.61 17.98
C PRO A 710 28.22 12.30 19.02
N VAL A 711 28.19 11.06 19.51
CA VAL A 711 29.18 10.56 20.47
C VAL A 711 29.83 9.32 19.88
N GLY A 712 31.12 9.43 19.56
CA GLY A 712 31.86 8.36 18.88
C GLY A 712 31.58 8.27 17.37
N ASN A 713 32.04 7.20 16.76
CA ASN A 713 31.88 6.96 15.34
C ASN A 713 30.54 6.26 15.02
N PRO A 714 29.96 6.50 13.85
CA PRO A 714 28.85 5.69 13.36
C PRO A 714 29.25 4.21 13.25
N PHE A 715 28.28 3.32 13.30
CA PHE A 715 28.53 1.88 13.20
C PHE A 715 27.39 1.16 12.46
N ILE A 716 27.73 0.08 11.81
CA ILE A 716 26.77 -0.85 11.20
C ILE A 716 26.43 -1.94 12.21
N LEU A 717 25.14 -2.13 12.49
CA LEU A 717 24.63 -3.32 13.17
C LEU A 717 24.39 -4.39 12.11
N LYS A 718 25.26 -5.40 12.03
CA LYS A 718 25.25 -6.41 10.96
C LYS A 718 24.07 -7.39 11.09
N PRO A 719 23.77 -8.18 10.04
CA PRO A 719 22.74 -9.24 10.09
C PRO A 719 22.97 -10.29 11.19
N ASP A 720 24.21 -10.57 11.55
CA ASP A 720 24.57 -11.50 12.63
C ASP A 720 24.43 -10.92 14.06
N GLY A 721 24.11 -9.63 14.17
CA GLY A 721 24.01 -8.91 15.44
C GLY A 721 25.32 -8.31 15.94
N SER A 722 26.46 -8.56 15.27
CA SER A 722 27.73 -7.90 15.56
C SER A 722 27.73 -6.46 15.04
N THR A 723 28.68 -5.63 15.53
CA THR A 723 28.80 -4.24 15.07
C THR A 723 30.14 -4.00 14.37
N LYS A 724 30.12 -3.19 13.30
CA LYS A 724 31.29 -2.66 12.59
C LYS A 724 31.30 -1.15 12.74
N GLU A 725 32.26 -0.61 13.45
CA GLU A 725 32.46 0.84 13.54
C GLU A 725 32.99 1.39 12.20
N ILE A 726 32.50 2.55 11.78
CA ILE A 726 32.95 3.23 10.57
C ILE A 726 33.86 4.37 11.01
N LYS A 727 35.13 4.22 10.72
CA LYS A 727 36.17 5.20 11.04
C LYS A 727 37.06 5.40 9.84
N CYS A 728 37.12 6.64 9.37
CA CYS A 728 37.98 7.01 8.27
C CYS A 728 39.46 6.75 8.59
N ASP A 729 40.17 6.17 7.64
CA ASP A 729 41.63 6.04 7.67
C ASP A 729 42.26 7.05 6.68
N ASN A 730 42.71 8.16 7.22
CA ASN A 730 43.34 9.21 6.43
C ASN A 730 44.70 8.82 5.87
N ASN A 731 45.32 7.74 6.35
CA ASN A 731 46.60 7.26 5.85
C ASN A 731 46.49 6.28 4.68
N LYS A 732 45.27 5.71 4.52
CA LYS A 732 44.96 4.77 3.44
C LYS A 732 44.18 5.49 2.37
N ARG A 733 44.68 5.50 1.17
CA ARG A 733 44.11 6.21 0.03
C ARG A 733 43.54 5.27 -1.01
N GLN A 734 42.48 5.75 -1.67
CA GLN A 734 41.79 4.99 -2.71
C GLN A 734 41.33 5.91 -3.84
N THR A 735 41.13 5.33 -5.02
CA THR A 735 40.38 5.98 -6.10
C THR A 735 38.91 5.58 -5.99
N MET A 736 38.03 6.55 -6.02
CA MET A 736 36.57 6.35 -5.96
C MET A 736 35.94 6.63 -7.32
N THR A 737 35.15 5.71 -7.82
CA THR A 737 34.27 5.92 -8.98
C THR A 737 32.83 5.99 -8.49
N LEU A 738 32.20 7.16 -8.61
CA LEU A 738 30.86 7.42 -8.14
C LEU A 738 29.90 7.48 -9.34
N LEU A 739 28.80 6.73 -9.26
CA LEU A 739 27.82 6.61 -10.33
C LEU A 739 26.48 7.23 -9.96
N ARG A 740 26.19 7.32 -8.67
CA ARG A 740 24.88 7.74 -8.14
C ARG A 740 25.03 8.51 -6.82
N LYS A 741 24.03 9.36 -6.49
CA LYS A 741 23.91 10.03 -5.19
C LYS A 741 22.90 9.36 -4.24
N TYR A 742 22.14 8.40 -4.74
CA TYR A 742 21.11 7.67 -4.01
C TYR A 742 21.00 6.22 -4.51
N PRO A 743 20.68 5.24 -3.65
CA PRO A 743 20.63 3.84 -4.07
C PRO A 743 19.54 3.60 -5.12
N PHE A 744 19.78 2.63 -5.99
CA PHE A 744 18.76 2.14 -6.91
C PHE A 744 17.76 1.24 -6.16
N PHE A 745 16.49 1.56 -6.23
CA PHE A 745 15.49 0.75 -5.55
C PHE A 745 14.97 -0.40 -6.42
N ALA A 746 14.67 -1.52 -5.78
CA ALA A 746 14.12 -2.71 -6.42
C ALA A 746 12.82 -2.44 -7.20
N GLN A 747 12.04 -1.42 -6.82
CA GLN A 747 10.87 -1.00 -7.58
C GLN A 747 11.18 -0.49 -8.99
N PHE A 748 12.44 -0.06 -9.25
CA PHE A 748 12.91 0.34 -10.58
C PHE A 748 13.54 -0.80 -11.37
N ASP A 749 13.78 -1.97 -10.78
CA ASP A 749 14.38 -3.10 -11.47
C ASP A 749 13.53 -3.57 -12.67
N SER A 750 12.20 -3.52 -12.55
CA SER A 750 11.31 -3.84 -13.67
C SER A 750 11.50 -2.87 -14.84
N PHE A 751 11.73 -1.58 -14.58
CA PHE A 751 11.97 -0.58 -15.62
C PHE A 751 13.31 -0.80 -16.33
N ARG A 752 14.32 -1.32 -15.65
CA ARG A 752 15.62 -1.63 -16.23
C ARG A 752 15.53 -2.68 -17.34
N TYR A 753 14.59 -3.61 -17.25
CA TYR A 753 14.42 -4.67 -18.24
C TYR A 753 13.48 -4.30 -19.39
N ARG A 754 12.62 -3.29 -19.22
CA ARG A 754 11.58 -2.93 -20.20
C ARG A 754 12.10 -2.47 -21.56
N MET A 755 13.35 -2.03 -21.66
CA MET A 755 13.97 -1.71 -22.94
C MET A 755 14.58 -2.93 -23.67
N ASN A 756 14.66 -4.09 -22.98
CA ASN A 756 15.20 -5.30 -23.60
C ASN A 756 14.46 -5.65 -24.90
N MET A 757 15.19 -5.91 -25.97
CA MET A 757 14.67 -6.17 -27.34
C MET A 757 13.92 -5.00 -27.97
N GLY A 758 13.88 -3.82 -27.37
CA GLY A 758 13.36 -2.61 -28.01
C GLY A 758 14.28 -2.10 -29.11
N GLU A 759 13.69 -1.51 -30.17
CA GLU A 759 14.43 -1.15 -31.38
C GLU A 759 14.36 0.34 -31.69
N PHE A 760 15.51 0.91 -32.08
CA PHE A 760 15.56 2.20 -32.76
C PHE A 760 15.56 1.94 -34.27
N GLN A 761 14.62 2.56 -34.98
CA GLN A 761 14.38 2.30 -36.40
C GLN A 761 14.35 3.58 -37.20
N GLY A 762 14.84 3.49 -38.45
CA GLY A 762 14.71 4.54 -39.49
C GLY A 762 13.85 4.05 -40.66
N SER A 763 13.04 4.93 -41.23
CA SER A 763 12.20 4.62 -42.41
C SER A 763 11.97 5.84 -43.27
N ASN A 764 11.63 5.61 -44.56
CA ASN A 764 11.10 6.63 -45.49
C ASN A 764 9.60 6.45 -45.72
N ALA A 765 9.01 5.35 -45.21
CA ALA A 765 7.57 5.13 -45.16
C ALA A 765 7.02 5.51 -43.77
N LYS A 766 5.96 6.31 -43.75
CA LYS A 766 5.38 6.85 -42.48
C LYS A 766 4.81 5.76 -41.55
N ASP A 767 4.37 4.67 -42.14
CA ASP A 767 3.84 3.49 -41.44
C ASP A 767 4.94 2.52 -40.96
N PHE A 768 6.21 2.82 -41.25
CA PHE A 768 7.37 1.97 -41.01
C PHE A 768 7.30 0.58 -41.64
N SER A 769 6.46 0.40 -42.69
CA SER A 769 6.37 -0.87 -43.43
C SER A 769 7.68 -1.29 -44.07
N GLN A 770 8.59 -0.35 -44.32
CA GLN A 770 9.98 -0.57 -44.74
C GLN A 770 10.92 0.13 -43.78
N SER A 771 11.12 -0.46 -42.60
CA SER A 771 12.03 0.08 -41.58
C SER A 771 13.41 -0.59 -41.62
N THR A 772 14.42 0.14 -41.25
CA THR A 772 15.77 -0.35 -40.95
C THR A 772 16.00 -0.27 -39.47
N VAL A 773 16.37 -1.37 -38.87
CA VAL A 773 16.81 -1.37 -37.47
C VAL A 773 18.19 -0.69 -37.39
N LEU A 774 18.25 0.39 -36.63
CA LEU A 774 19.47 1.16 -36.35
C LEU A 774 20.22 0.62 -35.15
N TYR A 775 19.45 0.18 -34.16
CA TYR A 775 19.98 -0.44 -32.93
C TYR A 775 18.86 -1.21 -32.22
N GLN A 776 19.19 -2.36 -31.68
CA GLN A 776 18.32 -3.13 -30.75
C GLN A 776 19.01 -3.24 -29.41
N HIS A 777 18.32 -2.82 -28.36
CA HIS A 777 18.84 -2.93 -27.00
C HIS A 777 18.72 -4.37 -26.48
N GLN A 778 19.75 -4.87 -25.79
CA GLN A 778 19.74 -6.20 -25.19
C GLN A 778 20.10 -6.13 -23.69
N GLY A 779 19.32 -6.80 -22.88
CA GLY A 779 19.55 -6.91 -21.45
C GLY A 779 18.98 -5.75 -20.62
N TYR A 780 19.56 -5.57 -19.44
CA TYR A 780 19.15 -4.52 -18.49
C TYR A 780 19.77 -3.17 -18.85
N THR A 781 19.03 -2.11 -18.61
CA THR A 781 19.53 -0.72 -18.65
C THR A 781 19.80 -0.21 -17.24
N ASP A 782 20.73 0.72 -17.11
CA ASP A 782 20.87 1.59 -15.95
C ASP A 782 20.26 2.97 -16.25
N ALA A 783 19.90 3.72 -15.21
CA ALA A 783 19.20 5.00 -15.36
C ALA A 783 20.17 6.16 -15.70
N TYR A 784 21.00 6.03 -16.73
CA TYR A 784 21.88 7.06 -17.24
C TYR A 784 21.83 7.13 -18.77
N TRP A 785 22.44 8.18 -19.36
CA TRP A 785 22.50 8.36 -20.78
C TRP A 785 23.33 7.28 -21.48
N TYR A 786 22.74 6.64 -22.49
CA TYR A 786 23.41 5.78 -23.46
C TYR A 786 23.73 6.57 -24.72
N GLU A 787 24.94 6.42 -25.22
CA GLU A 787 25.36 6.93 -26.53
C GLU A 787 25.82 5.75 -27.37
N LEU A 788 25.34 5.70 -28.60
CA LEU A 788 25.68 4.62 -29.53
C LEU A 788 25.71 5.11 -30.97
N GLU A 789 26.51 4.45 -31.77
CA GLU A 789 26.58 4.64 -33.20
C GLU A 789 25.78 3.53 -33.90
N PRO A 790 24.81 3.86 -34.78
CA PRO A 790 24.08 2.86 -35.52
C PRO A 790 24.97 1.99 -36.39
N GLU A 791 24.67 0.70 -36.53
CA GLU A 791 25.44 -0.24 -37.36
C GLU A 791 25.39 0.11 -38.83
N LYS A 792 24.38 0.88 -39.27
CA LYS A 792 24.15 1.26 -40.71
C LYS A 792 24.24 2.77 -40.88
N VAL A 793 25.46 3.27 -41.03
CA VAL A 793 25.74 4.68 -41.27
C VAL A 793 25.61 4.97 -42.79
N GLY A 794 25.03 6.13 -43.13
CA GLY A 794 24.97 6.65 -44.52
C GLY A 794 23.59 6.59 -45.20
N ASN A 795 22.66 5.83 -44.72
CA ASN A 795 21.28 5.89 -45.22
C ASN A 795 20.55 7.11 -44.64
N LYS A 796 19.67 7.69 -45.42
CA LYS A 796 18.84 8.85 -45.02
C LYS A 796 17.42 8.41 -44.74
N TYR A 797 16.90 8.86 -43.60
CA TYR A 797 15.55 8.52 -43.14
C TYR A 797 14.71 9.78 -42.90
N ARG A 798 13.44 9.73 -43.29
CA ARG A 798 12.44 10.76 -43.00
C ARG A 798 11.79 10.57 -41.64
N TYR A 799 11.64 9.32 -41.20
CA TYR A 799 10.99 8.93 -39.98
C TYR A 799 11.95 8.14 -39.11
N LEU A 800 12.04 8.51 -37.83
CA LEU A 800 12.85 7.85 -36.82
C LEU A 800 11.95 7.46 -35.69
N ARG A 801 12.11 6.26 -35.12
CA ARG A 801 11.36 5.86 -33.92
C ARG A 801 12.15 4.94 -33.01
N TYR A 802 11.75 4.93 -31.75
CA TYR A 802 11.93 3.83 -30.81
C TYR A 802 10.61 3.06 -30.73
N ILE A 803 10.64 1.74 -30.91
CA ILE A 803 9.52 0.84 -30.71
C ILE A 803 9.87 -0.09 -29.54
N GLY A 804 9.02 -0.09 -28.52
CA GLY A 804 9.16 -0.97 -27.39
C GLY A 804 8.94 -2.42 -27.79
N SER A 805 9.66 -3.33 -27.15
CA SER A 805 9.38 -4.77 -27.23
C SER A 805 8.01 -5.08 -26.61
N ASN A 806 7.54 -6.30 -26.79
CA ASN A 806 6.38 -6.78 -26.06
C ASN A 806 6.64 -6.67 -24.56
N ASP A 807 5.62 -6.35 -23.77
CA ASP A 807 5.65 -6.15 -22.32
C ASP A 807 6.39 -4.91 -21.81
N SER A 808 6.82 -4.01 -22.68
CA SER A 808 7.70 -2.90 -22.31
C SER A 808 6.97 -1.61 -21.95
N TYR A 809 5.68 -1.44 -22.30
CA TYR A 809 4.99 -0.14 -22.33
C TYR A 809 5.74 0.93 -23.12
N CYS A 810 6.78 0.53 -23.87
CA CYS A 810 7.70 1.43 -24.56
C CYS A 810 8.30 2.49 -23.60
N ASN A 811 8.65 2.09 -22.37
CA ASN A 811 9.19 3.01 -21.36
C ASN A 811 10.54 3.57 -21.80
N ILE A 812 10.60 4.87 -21.97
CA ILE A 812 11.82 5.62 -22.25
C ILE A 812 11.60 7.08 -21.82
N ASN A 813 12.64 7.73 -21.27
CA ASN A 813 12.51 9.11 -20.82
C ASN A 813 12.93 10.11 -21.89
N GLU A 814 14.11 9.96 -22.53
CA GLU A 814 14.56 10.88 -23.56
C GLU A 814 15.24 10.16 -24.73
N ILE A 815 15.08 10.72 -25.93
CA ILE A 815 15.76 10.28 -27.15
C ILE A 815 16.30 11.48 -27.91
N GLU A 816 17.56 11.38 -28.33
CA GLU A 816 18.20 12.33 -29.21
C GLU A 816 18.85 11.60 -30.39
N PHE A 817 18.58 12.06 -31.61
CA PHE A 817 19.22 11.58 -32.83
C PHE A 817 20.16 12.67 -33.36
N PHE A 818 21.34 12.29 -33.87
CA PHE A 818 22.33 13.20 -34.40
C PHE A 818 22.76 12.75 -35.81
N ASP A 819 22.97 13.71 -36.69
CA ASP A 819 23.53 13.45 -38.02
C ASP A 819 25.06 13.29 -38.00
N SER A 820 25.65 12.99 -39.16
CA SER A 820 27.11 12.83 -39.33
C SER A 820 27.90 14.13 -39.07
N LYS A 821 27.23 15.30 -39.02
CA LYS A 821 27.84 16.58 -38.67
C LYS A 821 27.76 16.89 -37.18
N GLY A 822 27.14 15.98 -36.40
CA GLY A 822 26.92 16.16 -34.96
C GLY A 822 25.75 17.08 -34.61
N GLN A 823 24.88 17.41 -35.58
CA GLN A 823 23.69 18.25 -35.36
C GLN A 823 22.54 17.39 -34.83
N LYS A 824 21.90 17.84 -33.73
CA LYS A 824 20.70 17.20 -33.20
C LYS A 824 19.56 17.30 -34.23
N LEU A 825 19.01 16.16 -34.59
CA LEU A 825 17.87 16.07 -35.48
C LEU A 825 16.58 16.41 -34.74
N THR A 826 15.80 17.31 -35.29
CA THR A 826 14.51 17.73 -34.73
C THR A 826 13.39 17.53 -35.76
N GLY A 827 12.16 17.39 -35.29
CA GLY A 827 11.03 17.16 -36.17
C GLY A 827 9.68 17.18 -35.42
N LYS A 828 8.64 16.82 -36.16
CA LYS A 828 7.32 16.64 -35.57
C LYS A 828 7.29 15.34 -34.78
N VAL A 829 6.90 15.41 -33.51
CA VAL A 829 6.76 14.23 -32.68
C VAL A 829 5.60 13.35 -33.17
N LEU A 830 5.90 12.10 -33.37
CA LEU A 830 4.98 11.03 -33.74
C LEU A 830 5.00 9.93 -32.71
N GLY A 831 3.96 9.09 -32.67
CA GLY A 831 3.92 7.93 -31.78
C GLY A 831 2.50 7.53 -31.44
N THR A 832 2.42 6.46 -30.68
CA THR A 832 1.16 5.97 -30.10
C THR A 832 0.74 6.83 -28.91
N GLN A 833 -0.44 6.58 -28.40
CA GLN A 833 -0.93 7.29 -27.22
C GLN A 833 -0.24 6.76 -25.96
N GLY A 834 0.25 7.67 -25.11
CA GLY A 834 0.76 7.39 -23.78
C GLY A 834 -0.30 7.59 -22.70
N MET A 835 0.05 7.17 -21.49
CA MET A 835 -0.74 7.48 -20.28
C MET A 835 -0.76 8.99 -20.03
N PRO A 836 -1.80 9.55 -19.35
CA PRO A 836 -1.79 10.94 -18.91
C PRO A 836 -0.50 11.29 -18.16
N GLY A 837 0.14 12.41 -18.50
CA GLY A 837 1.42 12.83 -17.96
C GLY A 837 2.66 12.10 -18.51
N HIS A 838 2.47 11.06 -19.33
CA HIS A 838 3.54 10.25 -19.95
C HIS A 838 3.33 10.11 -21.46
N THR A 839 3.21 11.24 -22.14
CA THR A 839 2.89 11.29 -23.56
C THR A 839 4.14 11.17 -24.44
N LYS A 840 3.97 10.99 -25.76
CA LYS A 840 5.11 10.91 -26.70
C LYS A 840 5.94 12.20 -26.76
N GLU A 841 5.34 13.33 -26.43
CA GLU A 841 6.00 14.63 -26.41
C GLU A 841 7.05 14.72 -25.31
N THR A 842 6.84 14.03 -24.18
CA THR A 842 7.76 14.03 -23.02
C THR A 842 9.05 13.23 -23.26
N VAL A 843 9.21 12.61 -24.43
CA VAL A 843 10.48 11.92 -24.79
C VAL A 843 11.44 12.85 -25.54
N PHE A 844 11.01 14.07 -25.85
CA PHE A 844 11.79 15.02 -26.63
C PHE A 844 11.75 16.44 -26.02
N ASP A 845 11.40 16.55 -24.73
CA ASP A 845 11.26 17.83 -24.02
C ASP A 845 12.54 18.27 -23.29
N GLY A 846 13.53 17.38 -23.17
CA GLY A 846 14.82 17.63 -22.51
C GLY A 846 14.79 17.43 -21.00
N ASP A 847 13.66 16.98 -20.44
CA ASP A 847 13.55 16.66 -19.02
C ASP A 847 13.67 15.14 -18.80
N ILE A 848 14.79 14.71 -18.26
CA ILE A 848 15.09 13.29 -18.01
C ILE A 848 14.18 12.63 -16.97
N LEU A 849 13.38 13.39 -16.23
CA LEU A 849 12.43 12.87 -15.24
C LEU A 849 11.03 12.64 -15.81
N THR A 850 10.74 13.21 -16.96
CA THR A 850 9.54 12.92 -17.74
C THR A 850 9.82 11.78 -18.72
N GLY A 851 8.78 11.20 -19.32
CA GLY A 851 9.00 10.13 -20.29
C GLY A 851 7.72 9.44 -20.71
N PHE A 852 7.83 8.60 -21.72
CA PHE A 852 6.72 7.88 -22.30
C PHE A 852 6.38 6.62 -21.50
N ASN A 853 5.08 6.38 -21.35
CA ASN A 853 4.53 5.13 -20.85
C ASN A 853 3.26 4.80 -21.63
N GLY A 854 3.28 3.73 -22.41
CA GLY A 854 2.15 3.32 -23.24
C GLY A 854 0.92 2.99 -22.40
N ILE A 855 -0.27 3.18 -22.97
CA ILE A 855 -1.55 2.86 -22.30
C ILE A 855 -1.77 1.35 -22.13
N SER A 856 -1.03 0.56 -22.87
CA SER A 856 -0.99 -0.91 -22.80
C SER A 856 0.46 -1.37 -22.94
N PRO A 857 0.76 -2.60 -22.57
CA PRO A 857 2.14 -3.06 -22.56
C PRO A 857 2.78 -3.16 -23.96
N ASP A 858 2.01 -3.36 -25.04
CA ASP A 858 2.50 -3.66 -26.40
C ASP A 858 2.10 -2.66 -27.47
N GLY A 859 2.84 -2.74 -28.58
CA GLY A 859 2.52 -2.05 -29.81
C GLY A 859 2.76 -0.55 -29.76
N HIS A 860 3.48 -0.08 -28.71
CA HIS A 860 3.77 1.33 -28.54
C HIS A 860 5.12 1.72 -29.12
N TRP A 861 5.16 2.94 -29.65
CA TRP A 861 6.36 3.55 -30.19
C TRP A 861 6.30 5.08 -30.10
N VAL A 862 7.47 5.71 -30.09
CA VAL A 862 7.65 7.17 -30.09
C VAL A 862 8.73 7.54 -31.11
N GLY A 863 8.64 8.69 -31.74
CA GLY A 863 9.58 9.07 -32.79
C GLY A 863 9.40 10.46 -33.35
N LEU A 864 10.14 10.74 -34.43
CA LEU A 864 10.17 12.02 -35.14
C LEU A 864 9.88 11.87 -36.65
N GLU A 865 9.13 12.79 -37.17
CA GLU A 865 9.07 13.09 -38.63
C GLU A 865 10.01 14.28 -38.90
N LEU A 866 11.11 14.04 -39.54
CA LEU A 866 12.08 15.07 -39.90
C LEU A 866 11.56 15.93 -41.06
N ALA A 867 11.98 17.19 -41.11
CA ALA A 867 11.61 18.09 -42.24
C ALA A 867 12.15 17.58 -43.58
N GLN A 868 13.33 16.95 -43.58
CA GLN A 868 13.95 16.29 -44.75
C GLN A 868 14.63 14.99 -44.30
N PRO A 869 14.78 14.00 -45.17
CA PRO A 869 15.54 12.80 -44.87
C PRO A 869 16.99 13.13 -44.48
N SER A 870 17.40 12.65 -43.31
CA SER A 870 18.76 12.80 -42.74
C SER A 870 19.38 11.45 -42.43
N ASP A 871 20.70 11.38 -42.45
CA ASP A 871 21.45 10.27 -41.89
C ASP A 871 21.42 10.33 -40.37
N VAL A 872 21.58 9.20 -39.74
CA VAL A 872 21.70 9.07 -38.26
C VAL A 872 23.06 8.47 -37.97
N ALA A 873 23.94 9.26 -37.40
CA ALA A 873 25.29 8.85 -37.04
C ALA A 873 25.45 8.54 -35.54
N LYS A 874 24.57 9.12 -34.71
CA LYS A 874 24.56 8.84 -33.26
C LYS A 874 23.14 8.87 -32.72
N ILE A 875 22.87 7.96 -31.77
CA ILE A 875 21.65 7.93 -30.98
C ILE A 875 22.05 8.08 -29.51
N ARG A 876 21.43 9.03 -28.83
CA ARG A 876 21.46 9.13 -27.37
C ARG A 876 20.07 8.85 -26.81
N PHE A 877 20.01 8.11 -25.73
CA PHE A 877 18.75 7.90 -25.02
C PHE A 877 18.98 7.69 -23.54
N ILE A 878 17.98 8.00 -22.76
CA ILE A 878 17.94 7.69 -21.31
C ILE A 878 16.71 6.82 -21.03
N PRO A 879 16.90 5.65 -20.42
CA PRO A 879 15.82 4.81 -19.97
C PRO A 879 14.99 5.50 -18.87
N ARG A 880 14.00 4.83 -18.30
CA ARG A 880 13.30 5.31 -17.12
C ARG A 880 14.31 5.72 -16.04
N ASN A 881 14.22 6.98 -15.60
CA ASN A 881 15.20 7.62 -14.71
C ASN A 881 14.57 8.01 -13.37
N ASP A 882 15.32 7.91 -12.30
CA ASP A 882 14.97 8.36 -10.96
C ASP A 882 15.67 9.67 -10.55
N GLY A 883 16.45 10.29 -11.43
CA GLY A 883 17.18 11.54 -11.21
C GLY A 883 18.36 11.42 -10.24
N ASN A 884 18.84 10.22 -9.97
CA ASN A 884 19.87 9.97 -8.96
C ASN A 884 21.21 9.52 -9.53
N CYS A 885 21.34 9.39 -10.84
CA CYS A 885 22.61 9.15 -11.53
C CYS A 885 23.43 10.45 -11.67
N ILE A 886 24.74 10.29 -11.93
CA ILE A 886 25.59 11.44 -12.25
C ILE A 886 25.20 11.97 -13.63
N GLU A 887 24.95 13.27 -13.71
CA GLU A 887 24.61 13.96 -14.94
C GLU A 887 25.69 14.94 -15.35
N VAL A 888 26.00 14.95 -16.64
CA VAL A 888 27.01 15.86 -17.21
C VAL A 888 26.53 17.30 -17.07
N GLY A 889 27.40 18.14 -16.51
CA GLY A 889 27.12 19.57 -16.30
C GLY A 889 26.63 19.92 -14.90
N ASP A 890 26.13 18.97 -14.14
CA ASP A 890 25.69 19.23 -12.75
C ASP A 890 26.88 19.34 -11.79
N MET A 891 26.72 20.14 -10.75
CA MET A 891 27.71 20.34 -9.70
C MET A 891 27.53 19.36 -8.57
N TYR A 892 28.56 18.64 -8.22
CA TYR A 892 28.55 17.64 -7.14
C TYR A 892 29.52 17.99 -6.04
N GLN A 893 29.13 17.69 -4.80
CA GLN A 893 29.96 17.84 -3.61
C GLN A 893 30.07 16.49 -2.90
N LEU A 894 31.27 15.98 -2.71
CA LEU A 894 31.54 14.80 -1.89
C LEU A 894 31.92 15.23 -0.49
N LEU A 895 31.11 14.77 0.48
CA LEU A 895 31.35 14.95 1.90
C LEU A 895 31.81 13.63 2.53
N MET A 896 32.60 13.71 3.58
CA MET A 896 32.99 12.60 4.45
C MET A 896 32.62 12.94 5.90
N TYR A 897 32.10 11.95 6.61
CA TYR A 897 31.80 12.09 8.03
C TYR A 897 33.02 11.82 8.90
N ASP A 898 33.47 12.82 9.66
CA ASP A 898 34.57 12.71 10.63
C ASP A 898 34.23 13.45 11.93
N ARG A 899 34.39 12.76 13.06
CA ARG A 899 34.24 13.32 14.43
C ARG A 899 32.97 14.14 14.62
N GLY A 900 31.85 13.63 14.12
CA GLY A 900 30.54 14.25 14.31
C GLY A 900 30.18 15.33 13.28
N LYS A 901 31.01 15.55 12.25
CA LYS A 901 30.79 16.59 11.24
C LYS A 901 30.99 16.06 9.84
N TRP A 902 30.30 16.65 8.89
CA TRP A 902 30.53 16.47 7.47
C TRP A 902 31.67 17.39 7.01
N ILE A 903 32.68 16.83 6.39
CA ILE A 903 33.87 17.55 5.87
C ILE A 903 33.84 17.39 4.35
N GLU A 904 33.98 18.51 3.64
CA GLU A 904 34.10 18.51 2.19
C GLU A 904 35.41 17.90 1.75
N LEU A 905 35.35 16.91 0.85
CA LEU A 905 36.50 16.31 0.20
C LEU A 905 36.73 16.84 -1.20
N ALA A 906 35.67 17.10 -1.95
CA ALA A 906 35.75 17.58 -3.32
C ALA A 906 34.43 18.29 -3.71
N GLU A 907 34.55 19.35 -4.53
CA GLU A 907 33.44 19.95 -5.27
C GLU A 907 33.83 20.09 -6.72
N LEU A 908 32.99 19.58 -7.65
CA LEU A 908 33.31 19.56 -9.07
C LEU A 908 32.06 19.48 -9.94
N GLN A 909 32.22 19.97 -11.18
CA GLN A 909 31.21 19.77 -12.23
C GLN A 909 31.51 18.45 -12.97
N ALA A 910 30.48 17.60 -13.08
CA ALA A 910 30.59 16.32 -13.77
C ALA A 910 30.84 16.50 -15.27
N GLN A 911 31.89 15.87 -15.77
CA GLN A 911 32.26 15.87 -17.18
C GLN A 911 31.83 14.60 -17.92
N SER A 912 31.32 13.61 -17.18
CA SER A 912 30.80 12.33 -17.70
C SER A 912 29.76 11.77 -16.76
N ASN A 913 29.12 10.66 -17.14
CA ASN A 913 28.11 9.96 -16.31
C ASN A 913 28.70 9.28 -15.06
N LYS A 914 29.94 9.60 -14.71
CA LYS A 914 30.61 9.14 -13.50
C LYS A 914 31.58 10.23 -13.02
N ILE A 915 31.81 10.23 -11.72
CA ILE A 915 32.87 11.07 -11.09
C ILE A 915 33.96 10.13 -10.62
N VAL A 916 35.20 10.41 -11.04
CA VAL A 916 36.40 9.70 -10.60
C VAL A 916 37.22 10.64 -9.73
N LEU A 917 37.45 10.25 -8.48
CA LEU A 917 38.22 10.99 -7.50
C LEU A 917 39.38 10.16 -7.04
N GLU A 918 40.60 10.68 -7.27
CA GLU A 918 41.87 10.04 -6.85
C GLU A 918 42.26 10.53 -5.44
N ASP A 919 43.05 9.75 -4.77
CA ASP A 919 43.64 10.09 -3.47
C ASP A 919 42.60 10.39 -2.36
N MET A 920 41.48 9.72 -2.37
CA MET A 920 40.45 9.85 -1.34
C MET A 920 40.77 9.02 -0.09
N PRO A 921 40.43 9.48 1.13
CA PRO A 921 40.56 8.66 2.34
C PRO A 921 39.74 7.37 2.20
N SER A 922 40.17 6.28 2.87
CA SER A 922 39.44 5.01 2.84
C SER A 922 38.66 4.74 4.14
N ASP A 923 37.83 3.69 4.11
CA ASP A 923 37.07 3.16 5.25
C ASP A 923 36.14 4.19 5.92
N GLY A 924 35.84 5.32 5.23
CA GLY A 924 34.96 6.40 5.70
C GLY A 924 33.48 6.20 5.38
N LEU A 925 32.67 7.08 5.97
CA LEU A 925 31.27 7.28 5.61
C LEU A 925 31.17 8.52 4.73
N TYR A 926 30.54 8.39 3.57
CA TYR A 926 30.49 9.44 2.55
C TYR A 926 29.06 9.82 2.22
N LEU A 927 28.89 11.05 1.73
CA LEU A 927 27.65 11.58 1.18
C LEU A 927 27.97 12.34 -0.09
N LEU A 928 27.34 11.96 -1.21
CA LEU A 928 27.45 12.70 -2.47
C LEU A 928 26.18 13.56 -2.63
N LYS A 929 26.40 14.86 -2.78
CA LYS A 929 25.34 15.85 -3.02
C LYS A 929 25.37 16.28 -4.47
N ASP A 930 24.21 16.54 -5.03
CA ASP A 930 24.03 17.26 -6.28
C ASP A 930 23.55 18.68 -5.97
N LEU A 931 24.40 19.66 -6.15
CA LEU A 931 24.14 21.05 -5.82
C LEU A 931 23.23 21.75 -6.86
N THR A 932 23.05 21.13 -8.04
CA THR A 932 22.25 21.67 -9.13
C THR A 932 20.77 21.28 -9.00
N LYS A 933 20.50 20.01 -8.73
CA LYS A 933 19.14 19.42 -8.76
C LYS A 933 18.82 18.52 -7.58
N GLY A 934 19.75 18.29 -6.66
CA GLY A 934 19.67 17.25 -5.67
C GLY A 934 18.59 17.45 -4.61
N ILE A 935 17.69 16.49 -4.49
CA ILE A 935 16.70 16.39 -3.41
C ILE A 935 16.79 15.07 -2.65
N GLU A 936 17.27 14.02 -3.27
CA GLU A 936 17.49 12.71 -2.68
C GLU A 936 19.00 12.45 -2.57
N GLU A 937 19.48 12.19 -1.38
CA GLU A 937 20.88 11.96 -1.06
C GLU A 937 20.98 10.86 -0.01
N ARG A 938 21.94 9.95 -0.12
CA ARG A 938 22.12 8.87 0.84
C ARG A 938 23.59 8.62 1.17
N ILE A 939 23.82 8.27 2.42
CA ILE A 939 25.14 7.90 2.90
C ILE A 939 25.59 6.54 2.35
N PHE A 940 26.89 6.40 2.10
CA PHE A 940 27.49 5.16 1.65
C PHE A 940 28.90 4.97 2.22
N THR A 941 29.33 3.72 2.27
CA THR A 941 30.73 3.34 2.36
C THR A 941 31.22 2.97 0.97
N TYR A 942 32.53 3.07 0.72
CA TYR A 942 33.11 2.66 -0.55
C TYR A 942 33.95 1.41 -0.33
N GLU A 943 33.48 0.28 -0.84
CA GLU A 943 34.04 -1.04 -0.57
C GLU A 943 34.23 -1.79 -1.89
N ASN A 944 35.43 -2.36 -2.10
CA ASN A 944 35.77 -3.16 -3.30
C ASN A 944 35.51 -2.46 -4.64
N GLY A 945 35.66 -1.12 -4.69
CA GLY A 945 35.43 -0.35 -5.91
C GLY A 945 33.97 0.10 -6.14
N GLU A 946 33.06 -0.11 -5.19
CA GLU A 946 31.64 0.17 -5.30
C GLU A 946 31.09 0.99 -4.12
N GLN A 947 30.00 1.73 -4.37
CA GLN A 947 29.22 2.44 -3.35
C GLN A 947 28.31 1.45 -2.65
N VAL A 948 28.49 1.25 -1.34
CA VAL A 948 27.63 0.41 -0.48
C VAL A 948 26.74 1.33 0.37
N TRP A 949 25.45 1.28 0.14
CA TRP A 949 24.46 2.20 0.69
C TRP A 949 23.91 1.77 2.06
N TRP A 950 23.71 2.78 2.92
CA TRP A 950 23.25 2.58 4.30
C TRP A 950 21.98 3.38 4.65
#